data_4f35402bd718957d80f92f3486b6dc02
#
_entry.id   4f35402bd718957d80f92f3486b6dc02
#
_cell.length_a   1.000
_cell.length_b   1.000
_cell.length_c   1.000
_cell.angle_alpha   90.00
_cell.angle_beta   90.00
_cell.angle_gamma   90.00
#
_symmetry.space_group_name_H-M   'P 1'
#
loop_
_entity.id
_entity.type
_entity.pdbx_description
1 polymer ?
#
loop_
_entity_poly.entity_id
_entity_poly.type
_entity_poly.pdbx_seq_one_letter_code
_entity_poly.pdbx_strand_id
1 'polypeptide(L)'
;MYHDFESHTITRRSFLKGAGAVGAAGLLAACGGSSSSTAASASSASSGAAASGKGLSELFTYETSGREIESWNILYSQQAIDFNVTTNIIDGLISFDNYGKPVPALAKSWEHNEDSTVWTFHLRDDVDWVDMNGEVQDHLTSKDFLVGFEWVLNAKKNQASNTSMPSTTVVGAADYYDKTYAMDDAAAAALTYDDMLAAGVGIDAPDDYTVVFTCLNPCPYFDTVASYVCCYPAPPALVEKLGVEGFRGVDYTQQWCCGPYLIEEFVSDNSKRFIPNPHYYAADECSRFERVSLSMITDLTVGYQLYQNRELDELELSESTLTTITSDTSNAYNDQLCEKRPTKYAYDFHFNFHCLNTDGTPNENWNKAVANRAFRRCFQEGLNLIPYYARFNKINPLKCENNYYTMKGVCYNSKGTDYVDLVAKELGIDGEKYDGKTMVHLRKSTADSIAALKKQAMDELTAIGATFPVKAPFFFVAGNTVQQDNATVLKQCFTDSFGDDFIQLDLGTYVSSLAKEVRIPKLHGFVINGWGADFGDPVNFVGQEILHDSNAYYAVNYSNIQLVAEDPADYQKELVDEFEQFTDLVNAANAIVDDTDARYEAFAKAEAYMINNSLAVPCYYDVRWCLTHVNEYTKINAMFGPCNLKYVNWETSEDAYTTAQYEEFAKAFDAAKS
;
A
#
# COMPACT_ATOMS: atom_id res chain seq x y z
N MET A 1 -13.30 8.20 -21.28
CA MET A 1 -12.45 8.48 -22.45
C MET A 1 -11.01 8.47 -21.93
N TYR A 2 -10.33 7.33 -22.04
CA TYR A 2 -8.95 7.18 -21.57
C TYR A 2 -8.02 7.95 -22.51
N HIS A 3 -7.36 8.96 -21.99
CA HIS A 3 -6.25 9.59 -22.68
C HIS A 3 -4.95 8.90 -22.26
N ASP A 4 -4.24 8.37 -23.27
CA ASP A 4 -2.90 7.81 -23.13
C ASP A 4 -1.96 8.85 -22.49
N PHE A 5 -1.48 8.55 -21.29
CA PHE A 5 -0.35 9.27 -20.72
C PHE A 5 0.93 8.88 -21.48
N GLU A 6 1.27 9.63 -22.50
CA GLU A 6 2.61 9.60 -23.07
C GLU A 6 3.59 10.12 -22.01
N SER A 7 4.28 9.22 -21.32
CA SER A 7 5.46 9.58 -20.55
C SER A 7 6.52 10.13 -21.51
N HIS A 8 6.89 11.40 -21.38
CA HIS A 8 8.03 11.96 -22.09
C HIS A 8 9.30 11.19 -21.72
N THR A 9 9.71 10.33 -22.61
CA THR A 9 10.98 9.60 -22.55
C THR A 9 12.14 10.58 -22.64
N ILE A 10 12.88 10.72 -21.54
CA ILE A 10 14.23 11.31 -21.57
C ILE A 10 15.09 10.42 -22.48
N THR A 11 15.51 10.93 -23.60
CA THR A 11 16.28 10.20 -24.58
C THR A 11 17.69 9.90 -24.05
N ARG A 12 18.23 8.72 -24.41
CA ARG A 12 19.57 8.22 -24.07
C ARG A 12 20.77 9.21 -24.32
N ARG A 13 20.54 10.39 -24.84
CA ARG A 13 21.58 11.41 -25.12
C ARG A 13 21.88 12.33 -23.94
N SER A 14 21.03 12.44 -22.94
CA SER A 14 21.30 13.27 -21.75
C SER A 14 22.04 12.51 -20.63
N PHE A 15 22.09 11.17 -20.69
CA PHE A 15 22.74 10.35 -19.66
C PHE A 15 24.27 10.21 -19.81
N LEU A 16 24.85 10.63 -20.94
CA LEU A 16 26.27 10.42 -21.25
C LEU A 16 27.19 11.65 -21.05
N LYS A 17 26.76 12.69 -20.31
CA LYS A 17 27.60 13.88 -20.05
C LYS A 17 28.00 14.07 -18.57
N GLY A 18 27.77 13.11 -17.69
CA GLY A 18 28.07 13.23 -16.26
C GLY A 18 29.01 12.17 -15.65
N ALA A 19 29.72 11.37 -16.46
CA ALA A 19 30.66 10.39 -15.92
C ALA A 19 32.12 10.79 -16.26
N GLY A 20 32.76 11.42 -15.30
CA GLY A 20 34.19 11.77 -15.40
C GLY A 20 34.83 12.08 -14.06
N ALA A 21 35.44 11.04 -13.48
CA ALA A 21 36.60 11.04 -12.61
C ALA A 21 36.62 11.82 -11.28
N VAL A 22 36.95 11.10 -10.23
CA VAL A 22 38.06 11.21 -9.27
C VAL A 22 37.81 10.20 -8.17
N GLY A 23 38.50 9.16 -7.87
CA GLY A 23 39.92 9.11 -7.52
C GLY A 23 40.10 8.86 -6.01
N ALA A 24 40.47 7.62 -5.66
CA ALA A 24 40.70 7.12 -4.33
C ALA A 24 41.83 7.82 -3.54
N ALA A 25 41.67 7.90 -2.22
CA ALA A 25 42.71 7.79 -1.17
C ALA A 25 42.00 7.95 0.18
N GLY A 26 41.96 7.06 1.00
CA GLY A 26 42.77 6.37 1.92
C GLY A 26 43.27 7.22 3.08
N LEU A 27 42.90 6.87 4.34
CA LEU A 27 43.85 6.80 5.44
C LEU A 27 43.18 6.31 6.76
N LEU A 28 43.73 5.27 7.25
CA LEU A 28 43.62 4.71 8.62
C LEU A 28 44.36 5.60 9.64
N ALA A 29 43.83 5.70 10.86
CA ALA A 29 44.55 5.74 12.13
C ALA A 29 43.49 5.88 13.26
N ALA A 30 43.23 4.97 14.11
CA ALA A 30 43.96 4.27 15.19
C ALA A 30 44.13 5.09 16.48
N CYS A 31 43.87 4.41 17.58
CA CYS A 31 44.12 4.67 19.01
C CYS A 31 43.01 5.40 19.75
N GLY A 32 42.42 4.88 20.81
CA GLY A 32 42.87 3.95 21.83
C GLY A 32 42.70 4.58 23.18
N GLY A 33 41.97 3.96 24.10
CA GLY A 33 41.94 4.46 25.47
C GLY A 33 40.92 3.74 26.37
N SER A 34 41.41 2.77 27.08
CA SER A 34 40.71 1.96 28.11
C SER A 34 40.46 2.75 29.40
N SER A 35 39.41 2.36 30.14
CA SER A 35 39.46 1.96 31.56
C SER A 35 38.05 1.85 32.12
N SER A 36 37.63 0.70 32.44
CA SER A 36 37.64 -0.06 33.69
C SER A 36 36.54 0.33 34.70
N SER A 37 35.61 -0.62 34.82
CA SER A 37 35.15 -1.31 36.01
C SER A 37 34.41 -0.52 37.09
N THR A 38 33.22 -0.97 37.48
CA THR A 38 33.05 -1.87 38.64
C THR A 38 31.61 -2.36 38.75
N ALA A 39 31.52 -3.63 39.06
CA ALA A 39 30.27 -4.33 39.35
C ALA A 39 29.77 -4.02 40.77
N ALA A 40 28.47 -4.05 40.96
CA ALA A 40 27.87 -4.43 42.22
C ALA A 40 26.51 -5.10 42.02
N SER A 41 26.37 -6.20 42.64
CA SER A 41 25.34 -7.21 42.57
C SER A 41 24.07 -6.86 43.37
N ALA A 42 23.01 -7.54 42.94
CA ALA A 42 22.00 -8.25 43.71
C ALA A 42 20.65 -7.60 44.00
N SER A 43 19.67 -8.18 43.57
CA SER A 43 18.65 -9.10 44.14
C SER A 43 17.21 -8.74 43.75
N SER A 44 16.65 -9.74 43.10
CA SER A 44 15.29 -10.30 43.20
C SER A 44 14.10 -9.44 43.62
N ALA A 45 13.07 -9.34 42.73
CA ALA A 45 11.79 -10.03 42.89
C ALA A 45 10.75 -9.52 41.92
N SER A 46 10.21 -10.44 41.15
CA SER A 46 8.85 -10.63 40.62
C SER A 46 7.88 -9.44 40.59
N SER A 47 7.44 -9.11 39.42
CA SER A 47 6.04 -8.93 39.00
C SER A 47 6.06 -8.34 37.62
N GLY A 48 5.15 -8.79 36.71
CA GLY A 48 5.11 -8.35 35.31
C GLY A 48 5.17 -6.83 35.20
N ALA A 49 6.34 -6.36 34.87
CA ALA A 49 6.62 -4.97 34.56
C ALA A 49 6.99 -4.89 33.08
N ALA A 50 6.28 -4.05 32.37
CA ALA A 50 6.77 -3.51 31.12
C ALA A 50 8.26 -3.19 31.27
N ALA A 51 9.07 -3.61 30.31
CA ALA A 51 10.48 -3.28 30.27
C ALA A 51 10.60 -1.76 30.18
N SER A 52 10.92 -1.11 31.31
CA SER A 52 11.29 0.30 31.35
C SER A 52 12.76 0.45 30.96
N GLY A 53 13.10 0.02 29.75
CA GLY A 53 14.31 0.45 29.07
C GLY A 53 14.10 1.90 28.66
N LYS A 54 15.14 2.74 28.79
CA LYS A 54 15.13 4.07 28.23
C LYS A 54 14.93 3.92 26.72
N GLY A 55 13.93 4.64 26.15
CA GLY A 55 13.71 4.66 24.72
C GLY A 55 14.88 5.28 23.95
N LEU A 56 14.97 5.00 22.67
CA LEU A 56 15.96 5.59 21.78
C LEU A 56 15.70 7.11 21.67
N SER A 57 16.74 7.93 21.81
CA SER A 57 16.67 9.36 21.50
C SER A 57 16.82 9.63 20.01
N GLU A 58 17.62 8.84 19.30
CA GLU A 58 17.79 8.84 17.86
C GLU A 58 17.33 7.51 17.27
N LEU A 59 16.78 7.54 16.05
CA LEU A 59 16.34 6.36 15.31
C LEU A 59 17.20 6.20 14.05
N PHE A 60 17.79 5.03 13.84
CA PHE A 60 18.44 4.61 12.60
C PHE A 60 17.56 3.60 11.89
N THR A 61 16.93 4.02 10.82
CA THR A 61 16.01 3.19 10.02
C THR A 61 16.44 3.16 8.55
N TYR A 62 15.71 2.44 7.72
CA TYR A 62 16.11 2.21 6.34
C TYR A 62 14.89 2.09 5.41
N GLU A 63 15.18 2.19 4.11
CA GLU A 63 14.26 1.84 3.04
C GLU A 63 14.96 0.98 2.00
N THR A 64 14.23 0.13 1.30
CA THR A 64 14.77 -0.89 0.38
C THR A 64 14.37 -0.72 -1.07
N SER A 65 13.62 0.33 -1.42
CA SER A 65 13.09 0.51 -2.78
C SER A 65 14.20 0.61 -3.84
N GLY A 66 15.40 1.04 -3.45
CA GLY A 66 16.51 1.34 -4.36
C GLY A 66 16.22 2.51 -5.29
N ARG A 67 15.21 3.33 -4.95
CA ARG A 67 14.81 4.51 -5.72
C ARG A 67 14.85 5.74 -4.82
N GLU A 68 15.32 6.86 -5.37
CA GLU A 68 15.32 8.13 -4.67
C GLU A 68 13.93 8.78 -4.74
N ILE A 69 13.68 9.71 -3.79
CA ILE A 69 12.50 10.58 -3.81
C ILE A 69 12.43 11.32 -5.16
N GLU A 70 11.27 11.24 -5.81
CA GLU A 70 11.03 11.86 -7.11
C GLU A 70 10.53 13.29 -6.97
N SER A 71 9.80 13.59 -5.88
CA SER A 71 9.26 14.91 -5.62
C SER A 71 9.17 15.24 -4.14
N TRP A 72 9.61 16.44 -3.78
CA TRP A 72 9.39 17.03 -2.46
C TRP A 72 8.02 17.70 -2.33
N ASN A 73 7.29 17.87 -3.43
CA ASN A 73 5.93 18.36 -3.43
C ASN A 73 4.95 17.21 -3.19
N ILE A 74 4.41 17.11 -1.98
CA ILE A 74 3.49 16.05 -1.58
C ILE A 74 2.22 16.01 -2.44
N LEU A 75 1.79 17.16 -2.97
CA LEU A 75 0.60 17.26 -3.83
C LEU A 75 0.87 16.74 -5.25
N TYR A 76 2.13 16.73 -5.68
CA TYR A 76 2.55 16.27 -7.00
C TYR A 76 2.87 14.77 -7.02
N SER A 77 3.46 14.23 -5.95
CA SER A 77 3.94 12.85 -5.89
C SER A 77 2.80 11.82 -5.85
N GLN A 78 3.07 10.64 -6.44
CA GLN A 78 2.26 9.42 -6.33
C GLN A 78 3.05 8.24 -5.81
N GLN A 79 4.32 8.46 -5.48
CA GLN A 79 5.22 7.37 -5.12
C GLN A 79 5.20 7.15 -3.61
N ALA A 80 5.01 5.90 -3.19
CA ALA A 80 5.07 5.53 -1.78
C ALA A 80 6.40 5.94 -1.12
N ILE A 81 7.50 5.92 -1.89
CA ILE A 81 8.81 6.34 -1.41
C ILE A 81 8.84 7.82 -1.01
N ASP A 82 8.18 8.69 -1.78
CA ASP A 82 8.13 10.12 -1.48
C ASP A 82 7.32 10.37 -0.20
N PHE A 83 6.24 9.60 -0.01
CA PHE A 83 5.39 9.71 1.17
C PHE A 83 6.12 9.29 2.46
N ASN A 84 7.09 8.39 2.41
CA ASN A 84 7.93 8.03 3.57
C ASN A 84 8.66 9.25 4.15
N VAL A 85 8.90 10.26 3.32
CA VAL A 85 9.60 11.49 3.69
C VAL A 85 8.60 12.62 3.90
N THR A 86 7.76 12.90 2.91
CA THR A 86 6.93 14.10 2.86
C THR A 86 5.84 14.12 3.92
N THR A 87 5.29 12.96 4.34
CA THR A 87 4.32 12.89 5.45
C THR A 87 4.92 13.18 6.82
N ASN A 88 6.24 13.19 6.95
CA ASN A 88 6.92 13.59 8.18
C ASN A 88 7.18 15.11 8.26
N ILE A 89 7.09 15.82 7.13
CA ILE A 89 7.34 17.26 7.07
C ILE A 89 6.08 18.08 6.80
N ILE A 90 5.00 17.44 6.30
CA ILE A 90 3.71 18.11 6.05
C ILE A 90 2.59 17.23 6.63
N ASP A 91 1.67 17.84 7.37
CA ASP A 91 0.48 17.21 7.90
C ASP A 91 -0.75 17.43 7.02
N GLY A 92 -1.72 16.51 7.12
CA GLY A 92 -3.06 16.62 6.53
C GLY A 92 -4.12 16.99 7.57
N LEU A 93 -5.39 16.99 7.16
CA LEU A 93 -6.54 17.29 8.01
C LEU A 93 -6.66 16.31 9.19
N ILE A 94 -6.47 15.03 8.93
CA ILE A 94 -6.69 13.91 9.88
C ILE A 94 -5.44 13.02 9.92
N SER A 95 -5.14 12.49 11.09
CA SER A 95 -4.17 11.42 11.31
C SER A 95 -4.87 10.18 11.88
N PHE A 96 -4.10 9.16 12.28
CA PHE A 96 -4.64 7.91 12.84
C PHE A 96 -3.81 7.49 14.05
N ASP A 97 -4.45 6.73 14.95
CA ASP A 97 -3.76 6.09 16.05
C ASP A 97 -3.13 4.74 15.63
N ASN A 98 -2.53 4.04 16.57
CA ASN A 98 -1.93 2.73 16.33
C ASN A 98 -2.97 1.60 16.09
N TYR A 99 -4.25 1.88 16.25
CA TYR A 99 -5.36 0.96 15.93
C TYR A 99 -6.05 1.29 14.61
N GLY A 100 -5.62 2.37 13.92
CA GLY A 100 -6.20 2.83 12.67
C GLY A 100 -7.46 3.66 12.84
N LYS A 101 -7.72 4.19 14.06
CA LYS A 101 -8.83 5.11 14.29
C LYS A 101 -8.45 6.53 13.93
N PRO A 102 -9.34 7.30 13.27
CA PRO A 102 -9.08 8.69 12.96
C PRO A 102 -8.87 9.54 14.22
N VAL A 103 -7.84 10.37 14.21
CA VAL A 103 -7.51 11.31 15.28
C VAL A 103 -7.25 12.71 14.72
N PRO A 104 -7.45 13.79 15.51
CA PRO A 104 -7.15 15.15 15.10
C PRO A 104 -5.71 15.31 14.60
N ALA A 105 -5.57 16.12 13.52
CA ALA A 105 -4.29 16.64 13.06
C ALA A 105 -4.43 18.14 12.78
N LEU A 106 -4.34 18.63 11.55
CA LEU A 106 -4.59 20.05 11.25
C LEU A 106 -6.05 20.44 11.51
N ALA A 107 -7.00 19.50 11.36
CA ALA A 107 -8.35 19.66 11.86
C ALA A 107 -8.43 19.15 13.31
N LYS A 108 -8.91 20.00 14.24
CA LYS A 108 -9.16 19.63 15.63
C LYS A 108 -10.45 18.83 15.81
N SER A 109 -11.38 18.96 14.86
CA SER A 109 -12.64 18.19 14.80
C SER A 109 -13.24 18.25 13.40
N TRP A 110 -14.14 17.32 13.11
CA TRP A 110 -14.91 17.30 11.86
C TRP A 110 -16.28 16.70 12.11
N GLU A 111 -17.20 17.02 11.21
CA GLU A 111 -18.57 16.54 11.22
C GLU A 111 -19.12 16.49 9.81
N HIS A 112 -20.21 15.77 9.60
CA HIS A 112 -20.92 15.70 8.33
C HIS A 112 -22.42 15.88 8.52
N ASN A 113 -23.13 16.25 7.45
CA ASN A 113 -24.58 16.26 7.42
C ASN A 113 -25.18 14.84 7.43
N GLU A 114 -26.50 14.76 7.56
CA GLU A 114 -27.22 13.49 7.77
C GLU A 114 -26.97 12.44 6.65
N ASP A 115 -26.78 12.88 5.42
CA ASP A 115 -26.56 11.99 4.26
C ASP A 115 -25.09 11.89 3.84
N SER A 116 -24.16 12.40 4.65
CA SER A 116 -22.71 12.36 4.38
C SER A 116 -22.28 12.97 3.05
N THR A 117 -23.05 13.94 2.54
CA THR A 117 -22.71 14.68 1.30
C THR A 117 -21.92 15.94 1.59
N VAL A 118 -21.97 16.49 2.82
CA VAL A 118 -21.25 17.71 3.21
C VAL A 118 -20.45 17.41 4.46
N TRP A 119 -19.13 17.61 4.37
CA TRP A 119 -18.18 17.41 5.45
C TRP A 119 -17.54 18.74 5.85
N THR A 120 -17.55 19.05 7.15
CA THR A 120 -16.99 20.28 7.72
C THR A 120 -15.82 19.94 8.63
N PHE A 121 -14.65 20.51 8.36
CA PHE A 121 -13.43 20.38 9.13
C PHE A 121 -13.09 21.68 9.84
N HIS A 122 -12.97 21.64 11.16
CA HIS A 122 -12.60 22.78 12.00
C HIS A 122 -11.10 22.74 12.27
N LEU A 123 -10.38 23.66 11.69
CA LEU A 123 -8.91 23.71 11.77
C LEU A 123 -8.42 24.20 13.15
N ARG A 124 -7.20 23.85 13.45
CA ARG A 124 -6.40 24.48 14.52
C ARG A 124 -6.05 25.90 14.11
N ASP A 125 -5.82 26.75 15.11
CA ASP A 125 -5.42 28.15 14.97
C ASP A 125 -4.02 28.41 15.52
N ASP A 126 -3.22 27.36 15.70
CA ASP A 126 -1.87 27.36 16.26
C ASP A 126 -0.83 26.69 15.34
N VAL A 127 -1.09 26.62 14.03
CA VAL A 127 -0.22 25.95 13.07
C VAL A 127 0.57 26.95 12.24
N ASP A 128 1.89 26.84 12.28
CA ASP A 128 2.79 27.66 11.48
C ASP A 128 3.44 26.85 10.34
N TRP A 129 3.64 27.51 9.22
CA TRP A 129 4.58 27.07 8.19
C TRP A 129 5.99 27.52 8.54
N VAL A 130 6.93 26.57 8.59
CA VAL A 130 8.34 26.85 8.88
C VAL A 130 9.23 26.42 7.73
N ASP A 131 10.34 27.08 7.53
CA ASP A 131 11.36 26.64 6.59
C ASP A 131 12.27 25.54 7.20
N MET A 132 13.19 24.99 6.43
CA MET A 132 14.10 23.92 6.89
C MET A 132 15.12 24.40 7.96
N ASN A 133 15.19 25.70 8.27
CA ASN A 133 15.98 26.23 9.40
C ASN A 133 15.14 26.35 10.68
N GLY A 134 13.84 26.05 10.61
CA GLY A 134 12.90 26.20 11.72
C GLY A 134 12.39 27.63 11.92
N GLU A 135 12.55 28.50 10.92
CA GLU A 135 12.06 29.88 10.98
C GLU A 135 10.62 29.95 10.47
N VAL A 136 9.72 30.58 11.24
CA VAL A 136 8.32 30.75 10.84
C VAL A 136 8.23 31.64 9.59
N GLN A 137 7.52 31.19 8.59
CA GLN A 137 7.36 31.85 7.30
C GLN A 137 5.93 32.38 7.10
N ASP A 138 4.92 31.64 7.58
CA ASP A 138 3.51 32.01 7.44
C ASP A 138 2.68 31.23 8.49
N HIS A 139 1.39 31.58 8.59
CA HIS A 139 0.43 30.91 9.45
C HIS A 139 -0.60 30.15 8.60
N LEU A 140 -0.88 28.90 8.94
CA LEU A 140 -1.79 28.05 8.19
C LEU A 140 -3.25 28.44 8.42
N THR A 141 -4.00 28.57 7.33
CA THR A 141 -5.43 28.86 7.32
C THR A 141 -6.20 27.93 6.37
N SER A 142 -7.51 28.03 6.35
CA SER A 142 -8.37 27.32 5.40
C SER A 142 -8.04 27.61 3.93
N LYS A 143 -7.49 28.79 3.66
CA LYS A 143 -7.05 29.20 2.31
C LYS A 143 -5.95 28.28 1.75
N ASP A 144 -5.08 27.76 2.61
CA ASP A 144 -4.01 26.83 2.21
C ASP A 144 -4.58 25.54 1.59
N PHE A 145 -5.73 25.08 2.09
CA PHE A 145 -6.45 23.92 1.53
C PHE A 145 -7.10 24.25 0.18
N LEU A 146 -7.62 25.46 0.00
CA LEU A 146 -8.14 25.89 -1.31
C LEU A 146 -7.03 25.93 -2.35
N VAL A 147 -5.86 26.48 -1.99
CA VAL A 147 -4.70 26.53 -2.88
C VAL A 147 -4.18 25.14 -3.18
N GLY A 148 -4.06 24.25 -2.19
CA GLY A 148 -3.64 22.88 -2.36
C GLY A 148 -4.59 22.09 -3.26
N PHE A 149 -5.90 22.22 -3.06
CA PHE A 149 -6.91 21.51 -3.82
C PHE A 149 -7.00 22.00 -5.28
N GLU A 150 -6.90 23.32 -5.51
CA GLU A 150 -6.78 23.87 -6.86
C GLU A 150 -5.52 23.35 -7.56
N TRP A 151 -4.39 23.31 -6.84
CA TRP A 151 -3.16 22.75 -7.40
C TRP A 151 -3.34 21.31 -7.87
N VAL A 152 -3.95 20.46 -7.06
CA VAL A 152 -4.19 19.04 -7.40
C VAL A 152 -5.14 18.90 -8.60
N LEU A 153 -6.19 19.70 -8.66
CA LEU A 153 -7.20 19.62 -9.74
C LEU A 153 -6.81 20.35 -11.02
N ASN A 154 -5.80 21.21 -10.99
CA ASN A 154 -5.35 21.89 -12.20
C ASN A 154 -4.36 20.99 -12.96
N ALA A 155 -4.84 20.33 -14.01
CA ALA A 155 -4.10 19.34 -14.78
C ALA A 155 -2.79 19.87 -15.39
N LYS A 156 -2.67 21.17 -15.65
CA LYS A 156 -1.48 21.78 -16.22
C LYS A 156 -0.49 22.26 -15.16
N LYS A 157 -0.98 22.67 -13.98
CA LYS A 157 -0.10 22.99 -12.84
C LYS A 157 0.51 21.72 -12.25
N ASN A 158 -0.34 20.76 -11.88
CA ASN A 158 0.08 19.58 -11.15
C ASN A 158 0.82 18.57 -12.05
N GLN A 159 0.29 18.30 -13.24
CA GLN A 159 0.77 17.25 -14.15
C GLN A 159 0.84 15.86 -13.50
N ALA A 160 0.29 15.73 -12.30
CA ALA A 160 0.29 14.51 -11.54
C ALA A 160 -1.07 13.84 -11.62
N SER A 161 -1.16 12.72 -11.03
CA SER A 161 -2.27 11.82 -11.11
C SER A 161 -2.99 11.62 -9.79
N ASN A 162 -2.67 12.43 -8.76
CA ASN A 162 -3.41 12.44 -7.47
C ASN A 162 -4.84 13.00 -7.58
N THR A 163 -5.37 13.06 -8.80
CA THR A 163 -6.68 13.64 -9.10
C THR A 163 -7.81 12.62 -9.16
N SER A 164 -7.52 11.33 -9.23
CA SER A 164 -8.54 10.29 -9.40
C SER A 164 -9.54 10.29 -8.24
N MET A 165 -9.06 10.36 -7.01
CA MET A 165 -9.90 10.34 -5.82
C MET A 165 -10.76 11.60 -5.68
N PRO A 166 -10.23 12.83 -5.77
CA PRO A 166 -11.07 14.04 -5.82
C PRO A 166 -12.08 14.03 -6.96
N SER A 167 -11.68 13.58 -8.16
CA SER A 167 -12.55 13.56 -9.34
C SER A 167 -13.74 12.62 -9.21
N THR A 168 -13.61 11.56 -8.42
CA THR A 168 -14.70 10.60 -8.18
C THR A 168 -15.54 10.90 -6.94
N THR A 169 -15.04 11.77 -6.03
CA THR A 169 -15.69 12.00 -4.75
C THR A 169 -16.25 13.42 -4.56
N VAL A 170 -15.62 14.45 -5.15
CA VAL A 170 -15.98 15.86 -4.91
C VAL A 170 -16.73 16.47 -6.08
N VAL A 171 -17.81 17.18 -5.80
CA VAL A 171 -18.63 17.89 -6.81
C VAL A 171 -17.74 18.77 -7.69
N GLY A 172 -17.94 18.72 -9.02
CA GLY A 172 -17.27 19.57 -9.99
C GLY A 172 -15.76 19.36 -10.16
N ALA A 173 -15.13 18.47 -9.38
CA ALA A 173 -13.69 18.24 -9.45
C ALA A 173 -13.25 17.65 -10.80
N ALA A 174 -13.98 16.65 -11.33
CA ALA A 174 -13.70 16.08 -12.64
C ALA A 174 -13.84 17.11 -13.77
N ASP A 175 -14.93 17.92 -13.74
CA ASP A 175 -15.19 18.95 -14.75
C ASP A 175 -14.09 20.03 -14.74
N TYR A 176 -13.59 20.41 -13.56
CA TYR A 176 -12.50 21.37 -13.44
C TYR A 176 -11.18 20.81 -13.97
N TYR A 177 -10.88 19.55 -13.64
CA TYR A 177 -9.71 18.86 -14.17
C TYR A 177 -9.76 18.79 -15.71
N ASP A 178 -10.85 18.33 -16.30
CA ASP A 178 -11.02 18.23 -17.77
C ASP A 178 -10.91 19.60 -18.45
N LYS A 179 -11.52 20.64 -17.84
CA LYS A 179 -11.41 22.02 -18.31
C LYS A 179 -9.96 22.48 -18.37
N THR A 180 -9.21 22.30 -17.28
CA THR A 180 -7.80 22.73 -17.20
C THR A 180 -6.90 21.89 -18.09
N TYR A 181 -7.19 20.60 -18.26
CA TYR A 181 -6.49 19.71 -19.18
C TYR A 181 -6.63 20.17 -20.64
N ALA A 182 -7.79 20.65 -21.03
CA ALA A 182 -8.05 21.15 -22.39
C ALA A 182 -7.48 22.56 -22.68
N MET A 183 -7.07 23.31 -21.63
CA MET A 183 -6.48 24.65 -21.76
C MET A 183 -5.02 24.60 -22.23
N ASP A 184 -4.52 25.74 -22.75
CA ASP A 184 -3.07 25.93 -22.89
C ASP A 184 -2.42 26.14 -21.50
N ASP A 185 -1.12 25.80 -21.42
CA ASP A 185 -0.40 25.76 -20.15
C ASP A 185 -0.36 27.14 -19.45
N ALA A 186 -0.22 28.23 -20.22
CA ALA A 186 -0.15 29.57 -19.64
C ALA A 186 -1.51 30.03 -19.10
N ALA A 187 -2.60 29.73 -19.81
CA ALA A 187 -3.95 30.05 -19.36
C ALA A 187 -4.33 29.24 -18.10
N ALA A 188 -3.99 27.94 -18.08
CA ALA A 188 -4.25 27.10 -16.91
C ALA A 188 -3.39 27.51 -15.70
N ALA A 189 -2.11 27.85 -15.92
CA ALA A 189 -1.20 28.32 -14.88
C ALA A 189 -1.65 29.66 -14.23
N ALA A 190 -2.42 30.45 -14.95
CA ALA A 190 -2.94 31.73 -14.45
C ALA A 190 -4.20 31.59 -13.58
N LEU A 191 -4.85 30.43 -13.56
CA LEU A 191 -6.03 30.19 -12.73
C LEU A 191 -5.65 30.17 -11.23
N THR A 192 -6.62 30.53 -10.42
CA THR A 192 -6.49 30.53 -8.96
C THR A 192 -7.59 29.67 -8.32
N TYR A 193 -7.52 29.49 -7.01
CA TYR A 193 -8.60 28.82 -6.28
C TYR A 193 -9.94 29.57 -6.42
N ASP A 194 -9.96 30.90 -6.61
CA ASP A 194 -11.19 31.65 -6.86
C ASP A 194 -11.85 31.21 -8.19
N ASP A 195 -11.05 30.94 -9.22
CA ASP A 195 -11.54 30.40 -10.51
C ASP A 195 -12.08 28.97 -10.37
N MET A 196 -11.48 28.16 -9.49
CA MET A 196 -11.94 26.82 -9.14
C MET A 196 -13.30 26.89 -8.41
N LEU A 197 -13.42 27.75 -7.40
CA LEU A 197 -14.68 27.98 -6.67
C LEU A 197 -15.78 28.50 -7.62
N ALA A 198 -15.44 29.45 -8.49
CA ALA A 198 -16.37 29.97 -9.50
C ALA A 198 -16.80 28.92 -10.52
N ALA A 199 -16.00 27.89 -10.73
CA ALA A 199 -16.37 26.74 -11.58
C ALA A 199 -17.29 25.75 -10.87
N GLY A 200 -17.58 25.91 -9.58
CA GLY A 200 -18.51 25.09 -8.81
C GLY A 200 -17.89 23.83 -8.22
N VAL A 201 -16.58 23.81 -8.01
CA VAL A 201 -15.92 22.69 -7.29
C VAL A 201 -16.36 22.71 -5.82
N GLY A 202 -16.70 21.56 -5.30
CA GLY A 202 -17.28 21.34 -3.98
C GLY A 202 -16.29 21.44 -2.83
N ILE A 203 -15.51 22.52 -2.75
CA ILE A 203 -14.73 22.91 -1.58
C ILE A 203 -15.03 24.36 -1.24
N ASP A 204 -15.07 24.72 0.06
CA ASP A 204 -15.29 26.08 0.53
C ASP A 204 -14.49 26.35 1.81
N ALA A 205 -14.23 27.62 2.07
CA ALA A 205 -13.57 28.13 3.28
C ALA A 205 -14.36 29.34 3.79
N PRO A 206 -15.45 29.12 4.57
CA PRO A 206 -16.32 30.20 5.02
C PRO A 206 -15.65 31.16 6.01
N ASP A 207 -14.59 30.73 6.66
CA ASP A 207 -13.72 31.54 7.55
C ASP A 207 -12.29 30.96 7.55
N ASP A 208 -11.37 31.62 8.25
CA ASP A 208 -9.94 31.29 8.28
C ASP A 208 -9.64 29.88 8.83
N TYR A 209 -10.57 29.25 9.56
CA TYR A 209 -10.34 27.98 10.26
C TYR A 209 -11.43 26.93 9.98
N THR A 210 -12.17 27.08 8.90
CA THR A 210 -13.19 26.10 8.50
C THR A 210 -12.99 25.71 7.03
N VAL A 211 -12.90 24.43 6.76
CA VAL A 211 -12.90 23.85 5.39
C VAL A 211 -14.12 22.98 5.23
N VAL A 212 -14.86 23.16 4.15
CA VAL A 212 -16.05 22.39 3.84
C VAL A 212 -15.88 21.69 2.50
N PHE A 213 -16.15 20.38 2.47
CA PHE A 213 -16.21 19.61 1.24
C PHE A 213 -17.66 19.19 0.93
N THR A 214 -18.04 19.26 -0.35
CA THR A 214 -19.31 18.75 -0.85
C THR A 214 -19.03 17.56 -1.77
N CYS A 215 -19.49 16.38 -1.37
CA CYS A 215 -19.30 15.15 -2.10
C CYS A 215 -20.29 15.00 -3.25
N LEU A 216 -19.85 14.39 -4.33
CA LEU A 216 -20.66 14.09 -5.52
C LEU A 216 -21.81 13.13 -5.20
N ASN A 217 -21.56 12.18 -4.31
CA ASN A 217 -22.51 11.22 -3.77
C ASN A 217 -22.29 11.12 -2.25
N PRO A 218 -23.27 10.61 -1.48
CA PRO A 218 -23.05 10.29 -0.08
C PRO A 218 -21.76 9.47 0.12
N CYS A 219 -20.87 9.97 0.98
CA CYS A 219 -19.54 9.39 1.20
C CYS A 219 -19.27 9.28 2.72
N PRO A 220 -19.79 8.23 3.40
CA PRO A 220 -19.68 8.10 4.86
C PRO A 220 -18.24 7.84 5.35
N TYR A 221 -17.30 7.62 4.46
CA TYR A 221 -15.87 7.40 4.71
C TYR A 221 -14.99 8.59 4.24
N PHE A 222 -15.58 9.75 3.98
CA PHE A 222 -14.84 10.89 3.41
C PHE A 222 -13.75 11.42 4.34
N ASP A 223 -13.84 11.24 5.64
CA ASP A 223 -12.77 11.53 6.58
C ASP A 223 -11.48 10.77 6.23
N THR A 224 -11.60 9.53 5.81
CA THR A 224 -10.44 8.74 5.34
C THR A 224 -9.91 9.22 3.98
N VAL A 225 -10.78 9.69 3.09
CA VAL A 225 -10.41 10.36 1.83
C VAL A 225 -9.68 11.68 2.11
N ALA A 226 -10.21 12.48 3.04
CA ALA A 226 -9.62 13.76 3.44
C ALA A 226 -8.25 13.63 4.13
N SER A 227 -7.89 12.44 4.61
CA SER A 227 -6.57 12.13 5.14
C SER A 227 -5.50 11.88 4.07
N TYR A 228 -5.90 11.73 2.81
CA TYR A 228 -4.98 11.44 1.72
C TYR A 228 -4.35 12.72 1.16
N VAL A 229 -3.16 12.59 0.57
CA VAL A 229 -2.32 13.73 0.14
C VAL A 229 -2.98 14.67 -0.86
N CYS A 230 -3.97 14.23 -1.62
CA CYS A 230 -4.73 15.11 -2.53
C CYS A 230 -5.56 16.17 -1.82
N CYS A 231 -5.78 16.04 -0.51
CA CYS A 231 -6.47 17.00 0.34
C CYS A 231 -5.52 17.76 1.29
N TYR A 232 -4.20 17.70 1.06
CA TYR A 232 -3.22 18.40 1.90
C TYR A 232 -3.14 19.90 1.54
N PRO A 233 -2.72 20.77 2.49
CA PRO A 233 -2.60 22.19 2.26
C PRO A 233 -1.35 22.54 1.44
N ALA A 234 -1.38 23.69 0.77
CA ALA A 234 -0.21 24.31 0.14
C ALA A 234 -0.11 25.78 0.61
N PRO A 235 1.05 26.24 1.13
CA PRO A 235 1.21 27.62 1.60
C PRO A 235 1.13 28.62 0.43
N PRO A 236 0.12 29.51 0.38
CA PRO A 236 -0.10 30.43 -0.74
C PRO A 236 1.10 31.30 -1.03
N ALA A 237 1.76 31.81 0.01
CA ALA A 237 2.94 32.66 -0.14
C ALA A 237 4.14 31.91 -0.75
N LEU A 238 4.32 30.63 -0.47
CA LEU A 238 5.37 29.81 -1.10
C LEU A 238 5.05 29.57 -2.58
N VAL A 239 3.79 29.24 -2.89
CA VAL A 239 3.35 29.02 -4.28
C VAL A 239 3.54 30.28 -5.11
N GLU A 240 3.18 31.46 -4.56
CA GLU A 240 3.41 32.75 -5.22
C GLU A 240 4.92 33.04 -5.42
N LYS A 241 5.71 32.82 -4.37
CA LYS A 241 7.17 33.06 -4.37
C LYS A 241 7.90 32.24 -5.42
N LEU A 242 7.53 30.96 -5.57
CA LEU A 242 8.22 30.02 -6.48
C LEU A 242 7.60 30.00 -7.89
N GLY A 243 6.34 30.42 -8.02
CA GLY A 243 5.57 30.23 -9.25
C GLY A 243 5.28 28.75 -9.54
N VAL A 244 4.53 28.49 -10.63
CA VAL A 244 4.06 27.12 -10.95
C VAL A 244 5.20 26.13 -11.14
N GLU A 245 6.19 26.46 -11.97
CA GLU A 245 7.32 25.58 -12.23
C GLU A 245 8.20 25.36 -11.00
N GLY A 246 8.44 26.42 -10.23
CA GLY A 246 9.25 26.32 -9.02
C GLY A 246 8.55 25.54 -7.91
N PHE A 247 7.24 25.68 -7.74
CA PHE A 247 6.51 24.92 -6.72
C PHE A 247 6.31 23.46 -7.15
N ARG A 248 6.11 23.18 -8.45
CA ARG A 248 6.08 21.79 -8.96
C ARG A 248 7.37 21.04 -8.66
N GLY A 249 8.51 21.66 -8.92
CA GLY A 249 9.84 21.10 -8.72
C GLY A 249 10.52 21.60 -7.44
N VAL A 250 9.73 21.91 -6.38
CA VAL A 250 10.28 22.42 -5.14
C VAL A 250 11.36 21.50 -4.58
N ASP A 251 12.48 22.11 -4.20
CA ASP A 251 13.60 21.42 -3.55
C ASP A 251 13.38 21.42 -2.02
N TYR A 252 13.92 20.41 -1.33
CA TYR A 252 13.73 20.31 0.13
C TYR A 252 14.19 21.57 0.88
N THR A 253 15.22 22.25 0.39
CA THR A 253 15.72 23.50 1.01
C THR A 253 14.78 24.69 0.84
N GLN A 254 13.84 24.62 -0.08
CA GLN A 254 12.84 25.65 -0.36
C GLN A 254 11.48 25.31 0.24
N GLN A 255 11.25 24.03 0.58
CA GLN A 255 9.98 23.53 1.11
C GLN A 255 9.67 24.15 2.47
N TRP A 256 8.41 24.56 2.68
CA TRP A 256 7.90 24.91 4.01
C TRP A 256 7.16 23.72 4.60
N CYS A 257 7.25 23.58 5.91
CA CYS A 257 6.79 22.43 6.68
C CYS A 257 5.80 22.84 7.76
N CYS A 258 4.80 21.99 8.00
CA CYS A 258 3.90 22.08 9.16
C CYS A 258 3.82 20.76 9.93
N GLY A 259 4.55 19.72 9.48
CA GLY A 259 4.60 18.41 10.09
C GLY A 259 5.60 18.30 11.26
N PRO A 260 5.72 17.09 11.86
CA PRO A 260 6.50 16.86 13.08
C PRO A 260 8.01 17.03 12.94
N TYR A 261 8.55 16.98 11.71
CA TYR A 261 9.99 17.01 11.45
C TYR A 261 10.35 17.99 10.33
N LEU A 262 11.63 18.34 10.28
CA LEU A 262 12.33 19.06 9.22
C LEU A 262 13.45 18.16 8.68
N ILE A 263 13.95 18.45 7.47
CA ILE A 263 15.11 17.75 6.89
C ILE A 263 16.38 18.51 7.25
N GLU A 264 17.22 17.90 8.10
CA GLU A 264 18.55 18.43 8.46
C GLU A 264 19.56 18.18 7.35
N GLU A 265 19.50 16.98 6.72
CA GLU A 265 20.44 16.56 5.68
C GLU A 265 19.77 15.64 4.67
N PHE A 266 20.11 15.86 3.42
CA PHE A 266 19.75 15.00 2.30
C PHE A 266 20.97 14.65 1.48
N VAL A 267 21.28 13.37 1.37
CA VAL A 267 22.33 12.85 0.48
C VAL A 267 21.66 11.93 -0.52
N SER A 268 21.57 12.37 -1.77
CA SER A 268 20.89 11.63 -2.83
C SER A 268 21.41 10.19 -2.95
N ASP A 269 20.50 9.24 -3.15
CA ASP A 269 20.75 7.81 -3.27
C ASP A 269 21.49 7.19 -2.07
N ASN A 270 21.46 7.84 -0.92
CA ASN A 270 22.17 7.40 0.28
C ASN A 270 21.36 7.56 1.57
N SER A 271 21.04 8.80 1.99
CA SER A 271 20.41 9.00 3.31
C SER A 271 19.64 10.31 3.41
N LYS A 272 18.70 10.30 4.36
CA LYS A 272 17.92 11.47 4.78
C LYS A 272 17.95 11.55 6.29
N ARG A 273 18.13 12.76 6.83
CA ARG A 273 18.15 12.99 8.27
C ARG A 273 17.08 14.00 8.67
N PHE A 274 16.26 13.61 9.63
CA PHE A 274 15.17 14.40 10.15
C PHE A 274 15.50 14.91 11.56
N ILE A 275 15.10 16.16 11.87
CA ILE A 275 15.12 16.75 13.19
C ILE A 275 13.72 17.26 13.54
N PRO A 276 13.34 17.34 14.84
CA PRO A 276 12.04 17.84 15.23
C PRO A 276 11.79 19.26 14.74
N ASN A 277 10.60 19.50 14.20
CA ASN A 277 10.10 20.84 13.94
C ASN A 277 9.87 21.57 15.28
N PRO A 278 10.56 22.70 15.55
CA PRO A 278 10.45 23.41 16.81
C PRO A 278 9.09 24.10 17.00
N HIS A 279 8.34 24.35 15.91
CA HIS A 279 7.02 24.96 15.89
C HIS A 279 5.90 23.96 15.60
N TYR A 280 6.16 22.66 15.78
CA TYR A 280 5.11 21.66 15.57
C TYR A 280 3.98 21.85 16.59
N TYR A 281 2.77 22.05 16.10
CA TYR A 281 1.59 22.34 16.93
C TYR A 281 1.30 21.26 17.98
N ALA A 282 1.56 19.98 17.67
CA ALA A 282 1.34 18.84 18.56
C ALA A 282 2.62 18.40 19.31
N ALA A 283 3.59 19.29 19.49
CA ALA A 283 4.89 18.95 20.11
C ALA A 283 4.75 18.38 21.53
N ASP A 284 3.78 18.84 22.29
CA ASP A 284 3.49 18.39 23.65
C ASP A 284 2.49 17.22 23.70
N GLU A 285 1.87 16.87 22.56
CA GLU A 285 0.85 15.83 22.44
C GLU A 285 1.44 14.48 21.96
N CYS A 286 2.64 14.47 21.37
CA CYS A 286 3.28 13.28 20.83
C CYS A 286 4.77 13.20 21.16
N SER A 287 5.28 11.98 21.28
CA SER A 287 6.72 11.75 21.39
C SER A 287 7.36 11.76 19.99
N ARG A 288 8.58 12.34 19.92
CA ARG A 288 9.38 12.46 18.70
C ARG A 288 10.83 12.13 19.02
N PHE A 289 11.55 11.54 18.06
CA PHE A 289 12.99 11.36 18.18
C PHE A 289 13.73 12.70 18.08
N GLU A 290 14.85 12.83 18.78
CA GLU A 290 15.77 13.98 18.60
C GLU A 290 16.36 14.00 17.19
N ARG A 291 16.49 12.82 16.57
CA ARG A 291 16.92 12.64 15.18
C ARG A 291 16.42 11.32 14.62
N VAL A 292 16.05 11.32 13.33
CA VAL A 292 15.82 10.10 12.56
C VAL A 292 16.77 10.08 11.37
N SER A 293 17.54 9.00 11.23
CA SER A 293 18.44 8.77 10.10
C SER A 293 17.86 7.63 9.24
N LEU A 294 17.38 7.97 8.04
CA LEU A 294 16.82 7.04 7.08
C LEU A 294 17.89 6.74 6.01
N SER A 295 18.36 5.50 5.97
CA SER A 295 19.39 5.03 5.02
C SER A 295 18.76 4.25 3.86
N MET A 296 19.27 4.40 2.64
CA MET A 296 18.89 3.58 1.50
C MET A 296 19.72 2.29 1.50
N ILE A 297 19.07 1.14 1.64
CA ILE A 297 19.73 -0.18 1.71
C ILE A 297 19.04 -1.12 0.72
N THR A 298 19.70 -1.44 -0.39
CA THR A 298 19.16 -2.34 -1.41
C THR A 298 19.43 -3.82 -1.16
N ASP A 299 20.37 -4.12 -0.27
CA ASP A 299 20.77 -5.49 0.10
C ASP A 299 20.63 -5.71 1.61
N LEU A 300 19.62 -6.49 2.00
CA LEU A 300 19.34 -6.82 3.40
C LEU A 300 20.48 -7.62 4.08
N THR A 301 21.41 -8.22 3.32
CA THR A 301 22.60 -8.86 3.92
C THR A 301 23.61 -7.81 4.39
N VAL A 302 23.71 -6.69 3.68
CA VAL A 302 24.44 -5.49 4.15
C VAL A 302 23.72 -4.89 5.34
N GLY A 303 22.39 -4.78 5.29
CA GLY A 303 21.55 -4.33 6.41
C GLY A 303 21.83 -5.12 7.70
N TYR A 304 22.03 -6.44 7.59
CA TYR A 304 22.37 -7.28 8.76
C TYR A 304 23.69 -6.88 9.42
N GLN A 305 24.70 -6.52 8.63
CA GLN A 305 25.98 -6.02 9.18
C GLN A 305 25.81 -4.65 9.84
N LEU A 306 25.01 -3.76 9.26
CA LEU A 306 24.71 -2.45 9.84
C LEU A 306 23.95 -2.60 11.16
N TYR A 307 22.96 -3.50 11.24
CA TYR A 307 22.26 -3.80 12.49
C TYR A 307 23.21 -4.35 13.57
N GLN A 308 24.12 -5.26 13.20
CA GLN A 308 25.13 -5.79 14.13
C GLN A 308 26.07 -4.70 14.66
N ASN A 309 26.36 -3.68 13.85
CA ASN A 309 27.20 -2.54 14.21
C ASN A 309 26.44 -1.43 14.96
N ARG A 310 25.14 -1.57 15.19
CA ARG A 310 24.28 -0.53 15.77
C ARG A 310 24.14 0.71 14.85
N GLU A 311 24.20 0.51 13.57
CA GLU A 311 23.94 1.51 12.54
C GLU A 311 22.49 1.44 11.99
N LEU A 312 21.72 0.45 12.47
CA LEU A 312 20.28 0.30 12.29
C LEU A 312 19.62 -0.17 13.58
N ASP A 313 18.43 0.33 13.88
CA ASP A 313 17.61 -0.06 15.03
C ASP A 313 16.48 -1.04 14.65
N GLU A 314 16.23 -1.23 13.38
CA GLU A 314 15.32 -2.24 12.86
C GLU A 314 15.83 -2.80 11.54
N LEU A 315 15.58 -4.08 11.28
CA LEU A 315 15.98 -4.76 10.04
C LEU A 315 15.07 -5.92 9.74
N GLU A 316 14.46 -5.91 8.56
CA GLU A 316 13.79 -7.07 7.99
C GLU A 316 14.83 -8.09 7.49
N LEU A 317 14.58 -9.36 7.78
CA LEU A 317 15.57 -10.41 7.51
C LEU A 317 15.35 -11.03 6.13
N SER A 318 16.44 -11.11 5.36
CA SER A 318 16.46 -11.96 4.18
C SER A 318 16.28 -13.45 4.54
N GLU A 319 15.80 -14.27 3.62
CA GLU A 319 15.68 -15.72 3.85
C GLU A 319 17.01 -16.37 4.26
N SER A 320 18.11 -15.93 3.66
CA SER A 320 19.47 -16.43 3.97
C SER A 320 19.91 -16.05 5.38
N THR A 321 19.68 -14.82 5.82
CA THR A 321 20.00 -14.34 7.16
C THR A 321 19.14 -15.06 8.20
N LEU A 322 17.83 -15.16 7.96
CA LEU A 322 16.91 -15.89 8.84
C LEU A 322 17.33 -17.37 8.98
N THR A 323 17.73 -17.99 7.88
CA THR A 323 18.24 -19.38 7.89
C THR A 323 19.51 -19.49 8.73
N THR A 324 20.43 -18.55 8.59
CA THR A 324 21.68 -18.52 9.37
C THR A 324 21.39 -18.42 10.88
N ILE A 325 20.48 -17.54 11.28
CA ILE A 325 20.12 -17.38 12.70
C ILE A 325 19.41 -18.62 13.23
N THR A 326 18.43 -19.16 12.49
CA THR A 326 17.62 -20.28 12.99
C THR A 326 18.32 -21.64 12.96
N SER A 327 19.34 -21.81 12.13
CA SER A 327 20.13 -23.06 12.07
C SER A 327 21.13 -23.22 13.23
N ASP A 328 21.46 -22.15 13.92
CA ASP A 328 22.37 -22.14 15.07
C ASP A 328 21.64 -21.57 16.30
N THR A 329 21.20 -22.45 17.19
CA THR A 329 20.53 -22.07 18.44
C THR A 329 21.41 -21.31 19.43
N SER A 330 22.71 -21.26 19.21
CA SER A 330 23.66 -20.45 19.98
C SER A 330 23.87 -19.05 19.38
N ASN A 331 23.26 -18.75 18.24
CA ASN A 331 23.34 -17.44 17.63
C ASN A 331 22.75 -16.38 18.56
N ALA A 332 23.46 -15.26 18.74
CA ALA A 332 23.08 -14.19 19.67
C ALA A 332 21.71 -13.54 19.35
N TYR A 333 21.19 -13.72 18.15
CA TYR A 333 19.91 -13.17 17.71
C TYR A 333 18.78 -14.21 17.67
N ASN A 334 19.03 -15.45 18.08
CA ASN A 334 18.04 -16.52 17.95
C ASN A 334 16.77 -16.28 18.79
N ASP A 335 16.90 -15.63 19.94
CA ASP A 335 15.80 -15.24 20.82
C ASP A 335 15.24 -13.81 20.57
N GLN A 336 15.76 -13.12 19.54
CA GLN A 336 15.38 -11.76 19.16
C GLN A 336 14.62 -11.70 17.81
N LEU A 337 14.25 -12.86 17.28
CA LEU A 337 13.47 -12.93 16.04
C LEU A 337 12.04 -12.46 16.29
N CYS A 338 11.64 -11.36 15.64
CA CYS A 338 10.32 -10.75 15.77
C CYS A 338 9.52 -10.94 14.47
N GLU A 339 8.31 -11.53 14.57
CA GLU A 339 7.42 -11.68 13.42
C GLU A 339 6.61 -10.38 13.26
N LYS A 340 6.77 -9.71 12.11
CA LYS A 340 6.09 -8.45 11.81
C LYS A 340 4.59 -8.65 11.56
N ARG A 341 3.82 -7.58 11.74
CA ARG A 341 2.44 -7.50 11.22
C ARG A 341 2.45 -7.61 9.69
N PRO A 342 1.37 -8.07 9.06
CA PRO A 342 1.21 -7.95 7.62
C PRO A 342 1.37 -6.50 7.17
N THR A 343 1.95 -6.30 6.00
CA THR A 343 1.90 -5.00 5.35
C THR A 343 0.45 -4.62 4.97
N LYS A 344 0.19 -3.39 4.56
CA LYS A 344 -1.17 -2.95 4.19
C LYS A 344 -1.71 -3.53 2.86
N TYR A 345 -0.98 -4.45 2.23
CA TYR A 345 -1.32 -5.00 0.92
C TYR A 345 -1.90 -6.40 1.04
N ALA A 346 -3.07 -6.63 0.42
CA ALA A 346 -3.56 -7.95 0.09
C ALA A 346 -3.09 -8.32 -1.32
N TYR A 347 -2.51 -9.51 -1.48
CA TYR A 347 -2.03 -10.00 -2.77
C TYR A 347 -2.95 -11.09 -3.28
N ASP A 348 -3.41 -10.94 -4.53
CA ASP A 348 -4.41 -11.78 -5.15
C ASP A 348 -3.98 -12.25 -6.53
N PHE A 349 -4.50 -13.41 -6.98
CA PHE A 349 -4.42 -13.84 -8.37
C PHE A 349 -5.45 -13.05 -9.19
N HIS A 350 -4.98 -12.25 -10.13
CA HIS A 350 -5.80 -11.58 -11.13
C HIS A 350 -5.63 -12.28 -12.46
N PHE A 351 -6.69 -12.92 -12.94
CA PHE A 351 -6.70 -13.61 -14.22
C PHE A 351 -6.86 -12.64 -15.38
N ASN A 352 -6.16 -12.91 -16.49
CA ASN A 352 -6.42 -12.20 -17.75
C ASN A 352 -7.37 -13.03 -18.61
N PHE A 353 -8.59 -12.58 -18.77
CA PHE A 353 -9.63 -13.22 -19.54
C PHE A 353 -9.56 -12.92 -21.05
N HIS A 354 -8.65 -12.05 -21.46
CA HIS A 354 -8.38 -11.67 -22.84
C HIS A 354 -6.87 -11.72 -23.15
N CYS A 355 -6.26 -12.88 -22.88
CA CYS A 355 -4.83 -13.08 -23.08
C CYS A 355 -4.50 -13.19 -24.57
N LEU A 356 -3.42 -12.53 -25.00
CA LEU A 356 -2.89 -12.57 -26.35
C LEU A 356 -1.53 -13.27 -26.40
N ASN A 357 -1.19 -13.82 -27.56
CA ASN A 357 0.15 -14.27 -27.91
C ASN A 357 1.03 -13.07 -28.32
N THR A 358 2.32 -13.28 -28.39
CA THR A 358 3.29 -12.22 -28.77
C THR A 358 3.10 -11.68 -30.20
N ASP A 359 2.39 -12.40 -31.05
CA ASP A 359 2.00 -11.97 -32.40
C ASP A 359 0.65 -11.22 -32.45
N GLY A 360 0.04 -10.98 -31.29
CA GLY A 360 -1.24 -10.30 -31.15
C GLY A 360 -2.46 -11.15 -31.38
N THR A 361 -2.32 -12.45 -31.65
CA THR A 361 -3.46 -13.38 -31.77
C THR A 361 -3.98 -13.81 -30.40
N PRO A 362 -5.28 -14.14 -30.24
CA PRO A 362 -5.80 -14.65 -28.97
C PRO A 362 -5.09 -15.94 -28.53
N ASN A 363 -4.75 -16.04 -27.24
CA ASN A 363 -4.33 -17.29 -26.63
C ASN A 363 -5.57 -18.13 -26.29
N GLU A 364 -6.15 -18.73 -27.34
CA GLU A 364 -7.43 -19.43 -27.26
C GLU A 364 -7.50 -20.51 -26.17
N ASN A 365 -6.40 -21.24 -25.98
CA ASN A 365 -6.40 -22.33 -25.01
C ASN A 365 -6.44 -21.82 -23.57
N TRP A 366 -5.71 -20.77 -23.26
CA TRP A 366 -5.78 -20.10 -21.96
C TRP A 366 -7.13 -19.42 -21.77
N ASN A 367 -7.61 -18.64 -22.77
CA ASN A 367 -8.87 -17.90 -22.67
C ASN A 367 -10.07 -18.82 -22.41
N LYS A 368 -10.12 -20.00 -23.06
CA LYS A 368 -11.11 -21.05 -22.77
C LYS A 368 -10.98 -21.56 -21.34
N ALA A 369 -9.75 -21.89 -20.93
CA ALA A 369 -9.50 -22.46 -19.61
C ALA A 369 -9.91 -21.49 -18.50
N VAL A 370 -9.47 -20.22 -18.58
CA VAL A 370 -9.73 -19.24 -17.53
C VAL A 370 -11.20 -18.77 -17.49
N ALA A 371 -11.94 -18.88 -18.60
CA ALA A 371 -13.37 -18.63 -18.61
C ALA A 371 -14.17 -19.72 -17.87
N ASN A 372 -13.61 -20.93 -17.74
CA ASN A 372 -14.29 -22.05 -17.07
C ASN A 372 -14.20 -21.92 -15.53
N ARG A 373 -15.37 -21.91 -14.86
CA ARG A 373 -15.45 -21.77 -13.40
C ARG A 373 -14.73 -22.91 -12.67
N ALA A 374 -14.89 -24.16 -13.10
CA ALA A 374 -14.24 -25.31 -12.45
C ALA A 374 -12.72 -25.21 -12.54
N PHE A 375 -12.17 -24.69 -13.64
CA PHE A 375 -10.74 -24.42 -13.78
C PHE A 375 -10.25 -23.34 -12.79
N ARG A 376 -10.96 -22.20 -12.69
CA ARG A 376 -10.60 -21.13 -11.73
C ARG A 376 -10.70 -21.62 -10.28
N ARG A 377 -11.74 -22.39 -9.95
CA ARG A 377 -11.91 -22.99 -8.61
C ARG A 377 -10.75 -23.90 -8.22
N CYS A 378 -10.03 -24.52 -9.17
CA CYS A 378 -8.82 -25.26 -8.83
C CYS A 378 -7.76 -24.38 -8.16
N PHE A 379 -7.61 -23.10 -8.57
CA PHE A 379 -6.72 -22.16 -7.89
C PHE A 379 -7.19 -21.89 -6.46
N GLN A 380 -8.49 -21.67 -6.24
CA GLN A 380 -9.05 -21.36 -4.94
C GLN A 380 -9.08 -22.57 -3.99
N GLU A 381 -9.46 -23.75 -4.48
CA GLU A 381 -9.82 -24.88 -3.63
C GLU A 381 -8.75 -25.98 -3.58
N GLY A 382 -7.81 -26.02 -4.52
CA GLY A 382 -6.89 -27.14 -4.67
C GLY A 382 -5.41 -26.79 -4.65
N LEU A 383 -5.04 -25.51 -4.79
CA LEU A 383 -3.64 -25.12 -4.88
C LEU A 383 -3.02 -25.02 -3.47
N ASN A 384 -2.00 -25.82 -3.22
CA ASN A 384 -1.22 -25.73 -1.97
C ASN A 384 -0.07 -24.72 -2.12
N LEU A 385 -0.19 -23.58 -1.49
CA LEU A 385 0.78 -22.50 -1.55
C LEU A 385 1.74 -22.45 -0.35
N ILE A 386 1.70 -23.40 0.58
CA ILE A 386 2.61 -23.40 1.74
C ILE A 386 4.10 -23.29 1.32
N PRO A 387 4.60 -24.00 0.28
CA PRO A 387 5.98 -23.82 -0.17
C PRO A 387 6.27 -22.42 -0.71
N TYR A 388 5.28 -21.78 -1.34
CA TYR A 388 5.39 -20.41 -1.83
C TYR A 388 5.40 -19.42 -0.66
N TYR A 389 4.54 -19.58 0.34
CA TYR A 389 4.53 -18.77 1.55
C TYR A 389 5.85 -18.86 2.35
N ALA A 390 6.49 -20.02 2.34
CA ALA A 390 7.79 -20.22 3.00
C ALA A 390 8.92 -19.37 2.39
N ARG A 391 8.71 -18.80 1.20
CA ARG A 391 9.63 -17.82 0.60
C ARG A 391 9.60 -16.47 1.32
N PHE A 392 8.48 -16.14 1.95
CA PHE A 392 8.25 -14.88 2.68
C PHE A 392 8.44 -15.11 4.19
N ASN A 393 7.82 -16.15 4.72
CA ASN A 393 7.88 -16.51 6.13
C ASN A 393 8.22 -18.00 6.31
N LYS A 394 9.52 -18.28 6.45
CA LYS A 394 10.03 -19.65 6.56
C LYS A 394 9.63 -20.35 7.86
N ILE A 395 9.48 -19.60 8.96
CA ILE A 395 9.18 -20.16 10.28
C ILE A 395 7.68 -20.47 10.38
N ASN A 396 6.83 -19.54 9.97
CA ASN A 396 5.37 -19.63 10.05
C ASN A 396 4.71 -19.37 8.68
N PRO A 397 4.89 -20.23 7.67
CA PRO A 397 4.41 -19.95 6.30
C PRO A 397 2.92 -19.59 6.23
N LEU A 398 2.08 -20.26 7.03
CA LEU A 398 0.63 -20.04 7.03
C LEU A 398 0.20 -18.70 7.66
N LYS A 399 1.11 -17.92 8.25
CA LYS A 399 0.84 -16.51 8.58
C LYS A 399 0.72 -15.63 7.34
N CYS A 400 1.25 -16.09 6.22
CA CYS A 400 1.07 -15.43 4.93
C CYS A 400 -0.24 -15.80 4.22
N GLU A 401 -1.03 -16.75 4.71
CA GLU A 401 -2.27 -17.15 4.05
C GLU A 401 -3.28 -16.01 4.03
N ASN A 402 -3.74 -15.65 2.83
CA ASN A 402 -4.82 -14.70 2.59
C ASN A 402 -6.07 -15.44 2.08
N ASN A 403 -7.21 -15.21 2.71
CA ASN A 403 -8.50 -15.80 2.34
C ASN A 403 -9.53 -14.74 1.90
N TYR A 404 -9.14 -13.46 1.84
CA TYR A 404 -10.01 -12.33 1.56
C TYR A 404 -9.41 -11.45 0.48
N TYR A 405 -10.25 -10.89 -0.36
CA TYR A 405 -9.82 -9.93 -1.38
C TYR A 405 -9.49 -8.57 -0.76
N THR A 406 -10.31 -8.13 0.18
CA THR A 406 -10.06 -6.90 0.95
C THR A 406 -9.02 -7.15 2.05
N MET A 407 -8.11 -6.20 2.23
CA MET A 407 -7.11 -6.26 3.30
C MET A 407 -7.75 -6.15 4.68
N LYS A 408 -7.33 -7.02 5.59
CA LYS A 408 -7.74 -6.97 7.00
C LYS A 408 -7.37 -5.63 7.64
N GLY A 409 -8.30 -5.04 8.38
CA GLY A 409 -8.07 -3.81 9.13
C GLY A 409 -8.34 -2.52 8.36
N VAL A 410 -8.83 -2.61 7.12
CA VAL A 410 -9.17 -1.43 6.31
C VAL A 410 -10.37 -0.68 6.87
N CYS A 411 -11.39 -1.39 7.32
CA CYS A 411 -12.57 -0.76 7.90
C CYS A 411 -13.25 -1.67 8.93
N TYR A 412 -14.00 -1.04 9.84
CA TYR A 412 -14.69 -1.68 10.95
C TYR A 412 -16.14 -1.20 11.01
N ASN A 413 -17.06 -2.10 11.29
CA ASN A 413 -18.45 -1.74 11.49
C ASN A 413 -18.65 -0.97 12.82
N SER A 414 -19.89 -0.51 13.08
CA SER A 414 -20.23 0.27 14.28
C SER A 414 -19.93 -0.44 15.61
N LYS A 415 -19.77 -1.76 15.58
CA LYS A 415 -19.45 -2.61 16.74
C LYS A 415 -17.95 -2.90 16.87
N GLY A 416 -17.12 -2.35 15.98
CA GLY A 416 -15.67 -2.61 15.94
C GLY A 416 -15.30 -3.96 15.30
N THR A 417 -16.25 -4.66 14.63
CA THR A 417 -15.95 -5.88 13.88
C THR A 417 -15.23 -5.53 12.58
N ASP A 418 -14.12 -6.18 12.32
CA ASP A 418 -13.39 -6.02 11.05
C ASP A 418 -14.27 -6.49 9.88
N TYR A 419 -14.24 -5.74 8.78
CA TYR A 419 -14.99 -6.09 7.58
C TYR A 419 -14.72 -7.52 7.09
N VAL A 420 -13.46 -7.96 7.11
CA VAL A 420 -13.13 -9.33 6.66
C VAL A 420 -13.74 -10.43 7.52
N ASP A 421 -14.12 -10.15 8.77
CA ASP A 421 -14.84 -11.11 9.61
C ASP A 421 -16.28 -11.31 9.12
N LEU A 422 -16.88 -10.27 8.49
CA LEU A 422 -18.18 -10.39 7.81
C LEU A 422 -18.04 -11.25 6.55
N VAL A 423 -16.98 -11.04 5.77
CA VAL A 423 -16.65 -11.87 4.60
C VAL A 423 -16.43 -13.33 5.02
N ALA A 424 -15.67 -13.55 6.10
CA ALA A 424 -15.44 -14.90 6.66
C ALA A 424 -16.75 -15.63 6.97
N LYS A 425 -17.72 -14.93 7.53
CA LYS A 425 -19.05 -15.47 7.83
C LYS A 425 -19.81 -15.86 6.56
N GLU A 426 -19.81 -15.00 5.54
CA GLU A 426 -20.44 -15.30 4.24
C GLU A 426 -19.77 -16.47 3.51
N LEU A 427 -18.45 -16.61 3.65
CA LEU A 427 -17.68 -17.76 3.13
C LEU A 427 -17.83 -19.02 4.01
N GLY A 428 -18.41 -18.92 5.21
CA GLY A 428 -18.50 -20.00 6.19
C GLY A 428 -17.13 -20.49 6.68
N ILE A 429 -16.18 -19.57 6.89
CA ILE A 429 -14.84 -19.82 7.44
C ILE A 429 -14.58 -19.05 8.75
N ASP A 430 -15.58 -18.36 9.28
CA ASP A 430 -15.50 -17.55 10.51
C ASP A 430 -15.13 -18.35 11.77
N GLY A 431 -15.33 -19.67 11.76
CA GLY A 431 -14.91 -20.58 12.84
C GLY A 431 -13.52 -21.19 12.69
N GLU A 432 -12.84 -20.94 11.55
CA GLU A 432 -11.54 -21.56 11.26
C GLU A 432 -10.44 -20.90 12.08
N LYS A 433 -9.61 -21.73 12.71
CA LYS A 433 -8.47 -21.27 13.51
C LYS A 433 -7.16 -21.63 12.85
N TYR A 434 -6.21 -20.70 12.95
CA TYR A 434 -4.83 -20.97 12.56
C TYR A 434 -4.29 -22.19 13.33
N ASP A 435 -3.90 -23.25 12.61
CA ASP A 435 -3.32 -24.46 13.18
C ASP A 435 -1.83 -24.64 12.84
N GLY A 436 -1.27 -23.74 12.03
CA GLY A 436 0.12 -23.78 11.60
C GLY A 436 0.48 -24.94 10.68
N LYS A 437 -0.51 -25.66 10.13
CA LYS A 437 -0.26 -26.91 9.37
C LYS A 437 -0.96 -26.96 8.02
N THR A 438 -2.19 -26.46 7.94
CA THR A 438 -3.05 -26.66 6.78
C THR A 438 -3.73 -25.36 6.40
N MET A 439 -3.70 -24.98 5.13
CA MET A 439 -4.44 -23.83 4.59
C MET A 439 -5.95 -24.01 4.83
N VAL A 440 -6.64 -22.90 5.09
CA VAL A 440 -8.08 -22.89 5.45
C VAL A 440 -8.93 -23.58 4.39
N HIS A 441 -8.75 -23.23 3.12
CA HIS A 441 -9.52 -23.83 2.05
C HIS A 441 -9.21 -25.33 1.85
N LEU A 442 -7.96 -25.77 2.08
CA LEU A 442 -7.59 -27.20 1.99
C LEU A 442 -8.14 -28.05 3.15
N ARG A 443 -8.60 -27.45 4.23
CA ARG A 443 -9.29 -28.20 5.31
C ARG A 443 -10.67 -28.69 4.88
N LYS A 444 -11.31 -27.97 3.97
CA LYS A 444 -12.63 -28.31 3.41
C LYS A 444 -12.53 -29.18 2.17
N SER A 445 -11.36 -29.21 1.53
CA SER A 445 -11.09 -29.97 0.31
C SER A 445 -10.37 -31.27 0.66
N THR A 446 -10.80 -32.39 0.07
CA THR A 446 -10.12 -33.67 0.14
C THR A 446 -9.36 -33.93 -1.17
N ALA A 447 -8.38 -34.82 -1.17
CA ALA A 447 -7.71 -35.22 -2.40
C ALA A 447 -8.71 -35.68 -3.47
N ASP A 448 -9.77 -36.40 -3.06
CA ASP A 448 -10.81 -36.89 -3.98
C ASP A 448 -11.66 -35.72 -4.52
N SER A 449 -12.02 -34.71 -3.70
CA SER A 449 -12.76 -33.55 -4.19
C SER A 449 -11.94 -32.67 -5.13
N ILE A 450 -10.64 -32.51 -4.86
CA ILE A 450 -9.72 -31.79 -5.76
C ILE A 450 -9.55 -32.54 -7.09
N ALA A 451 -9.37 -33.89 -7.04
CA ALA A 451 -9.28 -34.72 -8.25
C ALA A 451 -10.59 -34.69 -9.06
N ALA A 452 -11.75 -34.67 -8.38
CA ALA A 452 -13.05 -34.54 -9.03
C ALA A 452 -13.22 -33.19 -9.71
N LEU A 453 -12.83 -32.10 -9.04
CA LEU A 453 -12.88 -30.74 -9.59
C LEU A 453 -11.95 -30.58 -10.81
N LYS A 454 -10.70 -31.08 -10.71
CA LYS A 454 -9.77 -31.15 -11.86
C LYS A 454 -10.40 -31.90 -13.01
N LYS A 455 -10.97 -33.07 -12.75
CA LYS A 455 -11.61 -33.90 -13.80
C LYS A 455 -12.77 -33.16 -14.44
N GLN A 456 -13.62 -32.52 -13.65
CA GLN A 456 -14.73 -31.70 -14.15
C GLN A 456 -14.22 -30.60 -15.10
N ALA A 457 -13.23 -29.82 -14.68
CA ALA A 457 -12.62 -28.80 -15.53
C ALA A 457 -12.06 -29.39 -16.84
N MET A 458 -11.36 -30.51 -16.78
CA MET A 458 -10.80 -31.18 -17.97
C MET A 458 -11.89 -31.67 -18.92
N ASP A 459 -12.97 -32.26 -18.40
CA ASP A 459 -14.09 -32.77 -19.23
C ASP A 459 -14.81 -31.59 -19.93
N GLU A 460 -15.15 -30.53 -19.19
CA GLU A 460 -15.84 -29.35 -19.72
C GLU A 460 -14.98 -28.63 -20.76
N LEU A 461 -13.70 -28.42 -20.49
CA LEU A 461 -12.78 -27.74 -21.38
C LEU A 461 -12.48 -28.57 -22.64
N THR A 462 -12.35 -29.92 -22.53
CA THR A 462 -12.18 -30.77 -23.67
C THR A 462 -13.39 -30.71 -24.61
N ALA A 463 -14.61 -30.58 -24.05
CA ALA A 463 -15.84 -30.48 -24.84
C ALA A 463 -15.89 -29.23 -25.75
N ILE A 464 -15.16 -28.15 -25.35
CA ILE A 464 -15.03 -26.89 -26.14
C ILE A 464 -13.69 -26.84 -26.91
N GLY A 465 -12.96 -27.93 -27.00
CA GLY A 465 -11.73 -28.07 -27.78
C GLY A 465 -10.49 -27.44 -27.15
N ALA A 466 -10.44 -27.31 -25.81
CA ALA A 466 -9.20 -26.98 -25.12
C ALA A 466 -8.26 -28.20 -25.06
N THR A 467 -6.96 -27.95 -24.95
CA THR A 467 -5.90 -28.94 -24.89
C THR A 467 -5.13 -28.88 -23.58
N PHE A 468 -4.62 -30.02 -23.13
CA PHE A 468 -3.89 -30.13 -21.86
C PHE A 468 -2.44 -30.56 -22.05
N PRO A 469 -1.50 -30.16 -21.19
CA PRO A 469 -1.72 -29.20 -20.10
C PRO A 469 -1.97 -27.78 -20.64
N VAL A 470 -2.83 -27.01 -19.92
CA VAL A 470 -3.03 -25.59 -20.20
C VAL A 470 -1.75 -24.85 -19.85
N LYS A 471 -1.23 -24.04 -20.78
CA LYS A 471 -0.08 -23.16 -20.51
C LYS A 471 -0.57 -21.82 -19.95
N ALA A 472 -0.11 -21.48 -18.74
CA ALA A 472 -0.42 -20.22 -18.06
C ALA A 472 0.78 -19.27 -18.16
N PRO A 473 0.74 -18.23 -19.00
CA PRO A 473 1.83 -17.26 -19.09
C PRO A 473 1.96 -16.47 -17.77
N PHE A 474 3.15 -16.55 -17.16
CA PHE A 474 3.50 -15.85 -15.92
C PHE A 474 4.86 -15.16 -16.07
N PHE A 475 4.95 -13.86 -15.70
CA PHE A 475 6.12 -13.04 -15.99
C PHE A 475 6.76 -12.48 -14.73
N PHE A 476 8.09 -12.38 -14.74
CA PHE A 476 8.89 -11.75 -13.67
C PHE A 476 10.04 -10.91 -14.25
N VAL A 477 10.68 -10.10 -13.42
CA VAL A 477 11.76 -9.19 -13.85
C VAL A 477 13.00 -9.99 -14.26
N ALA A 478 13.50 -9.74 -15.47
CA ALA A 478 14.74 -10.35 -15.97
C ALA A 478 15.93 -10.00 -15.05
N GLY A 479 16.68 -11.01 -14.62
CA GLY A 479 17.84 -10.82 -13.75
C GLY A 479 17.51 -10.70 -12.26
N ASN A 480 16.24 -10.66 -11.87
CA ASN A 480 15.83 -10.71 -10.47
C ASN A 480 15.74 -12.17 -10.00
N THR A 481 16.78 -12.65 -9.31
CA THR A 481 16.89 -14.04 -8.86
C THR A 481 15.82 -14.40 -7.83
N VAL A 482 15.43 -13.47 -6.96
CA VAL A 482 14.38 -13.70 -5.95
C VAL A 482 13.03 -13.95 -6.63
N GLN A 483 12.65 -13.12 -7.60
CA GLN A 483 11.41 -13.31 -8.34
C GLN A 483 11.44 -14.58 -9.20
N GLN A 484 12.58 -14.90 -9.79
CA GLN A 484 12.77 -16.16 -10.54
C GLN A 484 12.58 -17.39 -9.65
N ASP A 485 13.15 -17.38 -8.46
CA ASP A 485 13.00 -18.48 -7.48
C ASP A 485 11.55 -18.58 -7.01
N ASN A 486 10.90 -17.45 -6.69
CA ASN A 486 9.50 -17.42 -6.32
C ASN A 486 8.60 -17.98 -7.43
N ALA A 487 8.82 -17.59 -8.69
CA ALA A 487 8.09 -18.11 -9.84
C ALA A 487 8.33 -19.63 -10.04
N THR A 488 9.55 -20.09 -9.79
CA THR A 488 9.90 -21.52 -9.88
C THR A 488 9.19 -22.33 -8.79
N VAL A 489 9.17 -21.83 -7.55
CA VAL A 489 8.45 -22.47 -6.45
C VAL A 489 6.94 -22.46 -6.71
N LEU A 490 6.38 -21.35 -7.20
CA LEU A 490 4.97 -21.28 -7.58
C LEU A 490 4.62 -22.33 -8.66
N LYS A 491 5.45 -22.43 -9.71
CA LYS A 491 5.29 -23.48 -10.73
C LYS A 491 5.27 -24.88 -10.12
N GLN A 492 6.15 -25.17 -9.16
CA GLN A 492 6.18 -26.45 -8.47
C GLN A 492 4.90 -26.67 -7.63
N CYS A 493 4.37 -25.63 -6.97
CA CYS A 493 3.08 -25.73 -6.25
C CYS A 493 1.94 -26.19 -7.17
N PHE A 494 1.87 -25.70 -8.41
CA PHE A 494 0.88 -26.16 -9.39
C PHE A 494 1.09 -27.63 -9.79
N THR A 495 2.33 -28.02 -10.07
CA THR A 495 2.67 -29.41 -10.40
C THR A 495 2.34 -30.36 -9.25
N ASP A 496 2.71 -30.01 -8.01
CA ASP A 496 2.48 -30.83 -6.82
C ASP A 496 0.99 -30.97 -6.49
N SER A 497 0.21 -29.90 -6.73
CA SER A 497 -1.23 -29.90 -6.46
C SER A 497 -2.05 -30.63 -7.52
N PHE A 498 -1.66 -30.54 -8.80
CA PHE A 498 -2.52 -30.97 -9.90
C PHE A 498 -1.86 -31.97 -10.87
N GLY A 499 -0.55 -32.21 -10.75
CA GLY A 499 0.22 -33.00 -11.74
C GLY A 499 0.58 -32.22 -13.00
N ASP A 500 1.41 -32.80 -13.84
CA ASP A 500 1.93 -32.13 -15.05
C ASP A 500 0.93 -32.13 -16.23
N ASP A 501 -0.18 -32.83 -16.09
CA ASP A 501 -1.16 -33.09 -17.16
C ASP A 501 -2.32 -32.07 -17.19
N PHE A 502 -2.38 -31.11 -16.26
CA PHE A 502 -3.52 -30.16 -16.13
C PHE A 502 -3.14 -28.72 -16.48
N ILE A 503 -2.28 -28.10 -15.67
CA ILE A 503 -1.84 -26.72 -15.85
C ILE A 503 -0.33 -26.63 -15.66
N GLN A 504 0.34 -25.86 -16.51
CA GLN A 504 1.77 -25.60 -16.39
C GLN A 504 2.04 -24.10 -16.54
N LEU A 505 2.76 -23.51 -15.58
CA LEU A 505 3.22 -22.13 -15.70
C LEU A 505 4.27 -22.04 -16.82
N ASP A 506 4.00 -21.14 -17.78
CA ASP A 506 4.92 -20.75 -18.84
C ASP A 506 5.63 -19.45 -18.41
N LEU A 507 6.87 -19.60 -17.93
CA LEU A 507 7.61 -18.53 -17.27
C LEU A 507 8.28 -17.63 -18.32
N GLY A 508 7.85 -16.35 -18.37
CA GLY A 508 8.42 -15.30 -19.18
C GLY A 508 9.12 -14.22 -18.34
N THR A 509 9.85 -13.33 -18.99
CA THR A 509 10.51 -12.21 -18.33
C THR A 509 10.21 -10.90 -19.01
N TYR A 510 10.28 -9.79 -18.25
CA TYR A 510 10.30 -8.42 -18.75
C TYR A 510 11.50 -7.68 -18.15
N VAL A 511 11.92 -6.56 -18.78
CA VAL A 511 13.18 -5.89 -18.40
C VAL A 511 12.93 -4.69 -17.49
N SER A 512 12.01 -3.81 -17.85
CA SER A 512 11.85 -2.52 -17.17
C SER A 512 10.42 -2.26 -16.65
N SER A 513 9.40 -2.73 -17.36
CA SER A 513 8.01 -2.39 -17.02
C SER A 513 7.05 -3.53 -17.33
N LEU A 514 6.49 -4.12 -16.27
CA LEU A 514 5.40 -5.10 -16.40
C LEU A 514 4.23 -4.51 -17.20
N ALA A 515 3.89 -3.24 -16.94
CA ALA A 515 2.79 -2.59 -17.64
C ALA A 515 3.04 -2.51 -19.15
N LYS A 516 4.16 -1.94 -19.57
CA LYS A 516 4.46 -1.68 -20.98
C LYS A 516 4.80 -2.94 -21.78
N GLU A 517 5.51 -3.88 -21.17
CA GLU A 517 6.05 -5.06 -21.85
C GLU A 517 5.12 -6.27 -21.82
N VAL A 518 4.22 -6.35 -20.84
CA VAL A 518 3.40 -7.54 -20.61
C VAL A 518 1.91 -7.20 -20.53
N ARG A 519 1.53 -6.25 -19.66
CA ARG A 519 0.14 -5.99 -19.32
C ARG A 519 -0.62 -5.27 -20.44
N ILE A 520 -0.09 -4.16 -20.94
CA ILE A 520 -0.70 -3.44 -22.07
C ILE A 520 -0.80 -4.34 -23.32
N PRO A 521 0.25 -5.10 -23.68
CA PRO A 521 0.14 -6.11 -24.75
C PRO A 521 -0.70 -7.34 -24.40
N LYS A 522 -1.22 -7.46 -23.15
CA LYS A 522 -2.11 -8.54 -22.66
C LYS A 522 -1.48 -9.94 -22.72
N LEU A 523 -0.18 -10.07 -22.53
CA LEU A 523 0.57 -11.33 -22.69
C LEU A 523 0.47 -12.26 -21.46
N HIS A 524 0.11 -11.72 -20.28
CA HIS A 524 0.00 -12.52 -19.06
C HIS A 524 -1.26 -13.40 -19.07
N GLY A 525 -1.16 -14.60 -18.54
CA GLY A 525 -2.33 -15.42 -18.22
C GLY A 525 -2.95 -14.98 -16.89
N PHE A 526 -2.10 -14.80 -15.90
CA PHE A 526 -2.45 -14.18 -14.62
C PHE A 526 -1.26 -13.44 -14.03
N VAL A 527 -1.53 -12.60 -13.05
CA VAL A 527 -0.53 -11.98 -12.17
C VAL A 527 -0.90 -12.22 -10.71
N ILE A 528 0.09 -12.18 -9.82
CA ILE A 528 -0.13 -11.97 -8.39
C ILE A 528 0.23 -10.52 -8.12
N ASN A 529 -0.76 -9.71 -7.76
CA ASN A 529 -0.56 -8.30 -7.49
C ASN A 529 -1.24 -7.90 -6.18
N GLY A 530 -0.63 -6.93 -5.47
CA GLY A 530 -1.14 -6.44 -4.21
C GLY A 530 -1.86 -5.10 -4.35
N TRP A 531 -2.99 -4.96 -3.67
CA TRP A 531 -3.68 -3.70 -3.50
C TRP A 531 -3.56 -3.23 -2.06
N GLY A 532 -3.21 -1.96 -1.87
CA GLY A 532 -3.30 -1.26 -0.59
C GLY A 532 -4.33 -0.16 -0.70
N ALA A 533 -5.27 -0.11 0.21
CA ALA A 533 -6.36 0.85 0.16
C ALA A 533 -5.87 2.31 0.15
N ASP A 534 -6.56 3.14 -0.61
CA ASP A 534 -6.39 4.59 -0.58
C ASP A 534 -7.22 5.21 0.56
N PHE A 535 -8.39 4.63 0.85
CA PHE A 535 -9.32 5.06 1.89
C PHE A 535 -10.03 3.86 2.54
N GLY A 536 -10.68 4.09 3.68
CA GLY A 536 -11.22 3.06 4.57
C GLY A 536 -12.63 2.59 4.23
N ASP A 537 -12.87 2.08 3.02
CA ASP A 537 -14.16 1.47 2.63
C ASP A 537 -13.91 0.25 1.73
N PRO A 538 -14.74 -0.82 1.81
CA PRO A 538 -14.57 -2.03 0.99
C PRO A 538 -14.63 -1.75 -0.51
N VAL A 539 -15.33 -0.71 -0.95
CA VAL A 539 -15.44 -0.34 -2.37
C VAL A 539 -14.07 -0.08 -2.99
N ASN A 540 -13.08 0.33 -2.19
CA ASN A 540 -11.71 0.56 -2.68
C ASN A 540 -11.03 -0.73 -3.16
N PHE A 541 -11.48 -1.88 -2.68
CA PHE A 541 -11.02 -3.20 -3.16
C PHE A 541 -11.97 -3.78 -4.20
N VAL A 542 -13.21 -4.09 -3.81
CA VAL A 542 -14.13 -4.83 -4.67
C VAL A 542 -14.59 -4.04 -5.89
N GLY A 543 -14.60 -2.72 -5.83
CA GLY A 543 -14.89 -1.84 -6.95
C GLY A 543 -13.84 -1.88 -8.07
N GLN A 544 -12.66 -2.48 -7.83
CA GLN A 544 -11.60 -2.56 -8.83
C GLN A 544 -11.83 -3.63 -9.91
N GLU A 545 -12.78 -4.55 -9.71
CA GLU A 545 -13.06 -5.67 -10.62
C GLU A 545 -14.46 -5.60 -11.27
N ILE A 546 -15.24 -4.52 -11.06
CA ILE A 546 -16.60 -4.39 -11.62
C ILE A 546 -16.59 -4.09 -13.11
N LEU A 547 -17.69 -4.46 -13.79
CA LEU A 547 -17.97 -4.06 -15.16
C LEU A 547 -18.54 -2.63 -15.24
N HIS A 548 -18.51 -2.06 -16.43
CA HIS A 548 -19.14 -0.77 -16.78
C HIS A 548 -18.56 0.45 -16.03
N ASP A 549 -17.43 0.27 -15.32
CA ASP A 549 -16.67 1.37 -14.74
C ASP A 549 -15.27 1.43 -15.37
N SER A 550 -15.01 2.51 -16.09
CA SER A 550 -13.70 2.74 -16.71
C SER A 550 -12.58 3.01 -15.69
N ASN A 551 -12.93 3.26 -14.43
CA ASN A 551 -11.97 3.45 -13.32
C ASN A 551 -11.71 2.15 -12.54
N ALA A 552 -12.43 1.05 -12.84
CA ALA A 552 -12.19 -0.26 -12.23
C ALA A 552 -10.79 -0.79 -12.65
N TYR A 553 -9.79 -0.52 -11.80
CA TYR A 553 -8.38 -0.64 -12.14
C TYR A 553 -7.98 -2.04 -12.60
N TYR A 554 -8.40 -3.08 -11.88
CA TYR A 554 -8.06 -4.45 -12.24
C TYR A 554 -8.89 -4.94 -13.42
N ALA A 555 -10.18 -4.60 -13.49
CA ALA A 555 -11.06 -4.97 -14.60
C ALA A 555 -10.55 -4.45 -15.96
N VAL A 556 -9.97 -3.26 -15.95
CA VAL A 556 -9.42 -2.60 -17.16
C VAL A 556 -8.00 -3.06 -17.47
N ASN A 557 -7.14 -3.15 -16.43
CA ASN A 557 -5.70 -3.23 -16.64
C ASN A 557 -5.11 -4.63 -16.48
N TYR A 558 -5.80 -5.53 -15.80
CA TYR A 558 -5.29 -6.88 -15.53
C TYR A 558 -6.21 -7.97 -16.04
N SER A 559 -7.47 -7.98 -15.61
CA SER A 559 -8.40 -9.02 -16.04
C SER A 559 -8.90 -8.82 -17.47
N ASN A 560 -8.87 -7.59 -17.97
CA ASN A 560 -9.39 -7.23 -19.30
C ASN A 560 -10.85 -7.68 -19.52
N ILE A 561 -11.60 -7.87 -18.43
CA ILE A 561 -12.97 -8.38 -18.47
C ILE A 561 -13.92 -7.40 -19.18
N GLN A 562 -13.63 -6.09 -19.10
CA GLN A 562 -14.38 -5.07 -19.83
C GLN A 562 -14.41 -5.35 -21.35
N LEU A 563 -13.25 -5.72 -21.91
CA LEU A 563 -13.13 -6.06 -23.33
C LEU A 563 -13.88 -7.35 -23.68
N VAL A 564 -13.85 -8.34 -22.76
CA VAL A 564 -14.61 -9.58 -22.94
C VAL A 564 -16.11 -9.32 -22.91
N ALA A 565 -16.58 -8.44 -22.02
CA ALA A 565 -17.99 -8.11 -21.89
C ALA A 565 -18.55 -7.35 -23.12
N GLU A 566 -17.71 -6.60 -23.86
CA GLU A 566 -18.10 -5.91 -25.08
C GLU A 566 -18.47 -6.89 -26.24
N ASP A 567 -17.72 -8.00 -26.39
CA ASP A 567 -17.95 -9.01 -27.45
C ASP A 567 -17.54 -10.41 -26.96
N PRO A 568 -18.33 -11.06 -26.08
CA PRO A 568 -17.97 -12.33 -25.49
C PRO A 568 -18.12 -13.49 -26.49
N ALA A 569 -17.08 -14.31 -26.60
CA ALA A 569 -17.19 -15.60 -27.25
C ALA A 569 -18.20 -16.51 -26.51
N ASP A 570 -18.77 -17.52 -27.19
CA ASP A 570 -19.78 -18.39 -26.57
C ASP A 570 -19.33 -19.02 -25.26
N TYR A 571 -18.05 -19.38 -25.15
CA TYR A 571 -17.48 -19.97 -23.93
C TYR A 571 -17.22 -18.95 -22.81
N GLN A 572 -17.35 -17.64 -23.07
CA GLN A 572 -17.14 -16.55 -22.10
C GLN A 572 -18.44 -15.99 -21.56
N LYS A 573 -19.61 -16.35 -22.11
CA LYS A 573 -20.88 -15.77 -21.72
C LYS A 573 -21.21 -16.01 -20.25
N GLU A 574 -21.01 -17.23 -19.74
CA GLU A 574 -21.22 -17.53 -18.32
C GLU A 574 -20.29 -16.70 -17.42
N LEU A 575 -19.04 -16.49 -17.82
CA LEU A 575 -18.09 -15.62 -17.10
C LEU A 575 -18.59 -14.17 -17.06
N VAL A 576 -19.09 -13.64 -18.18
CA VAL A 576 -19.65 -12.28 -18.22
C VAL A 576 -20.87 -12.18 -17.32
N ASP A 577 -21.77 -13.16 -17.35
CA ASP A 577 -22.94 -13.20 -16.46
C ASP A 577 -22.53 -13.21 -14.97
N GLU A 578 -21.44 -13.92 -14.62
CA GLU A 578 -20.88 -13.92 -13.26
C GLU A 578 -20.37 -12.54 -12.86
N PHE A 579 -19.65 -11.85 -13.74
CA PHE A 579 -19.17 -10.48 -13.48
C PHE A 579 -20.29 -9.45 -13.44
N GLU A 580 -21.34 -9.58 -14.26
CA GLU A 580 -22.54 -8.73 -14.18
C GLU A 580 -23.22 -8.87 -12.82
N GLN A 581 -23.42 -10.10 -12.37
CA GLN A 581 -24.01 -10.34 -11.05
C GLN A 581 -23.15 -9.82 -9.90
N PHE A 582 -21.83 -9.94 -10.00
CA PHE A 582 -20.90 -9.36 -9.03
C PHE A 582 -20.99 -7.82 -9.04
N THR A 583 -21.01 -7.21 -10.23
CA THR A 583 -21.15 -5.76 -10.41
C THR A 583 -22.45 -5.23 -9.79
N ASP A 584 -23.56 -5.93 -10.00
CA ASP A 584 -24.86 -5.60 -9.42
C ASP A 584 -24.82 -5.63 -7.88
N LEU A 585 -24.16 -6.64 -7.30
CA LEU A 585 -23.99 -6.75 -5.84
C LEU A 585 -23.15 -5.60 -5.28
N VAL A 586 -22.03 -5.27 -5.93
CA VAL A 586 -21.16 -4.14 -5.53
C VAL A 586 -21.91 -2.82 -5.63
N ASN A 587 -22.61 -2.57 -6.73
CA ASN A 587 -23.38 -1.35 -6.92
C ASN A 587 -24.53 -1.22 -5.90
N ALA A 588 -25.22 -2.31 -5.59
CA ALA A 588 -26.24 -2.33 -4.56
C ALA A 588 -25.68 -2.03 -3.17
N ALA A 589 -24.51 -2.57 -2.83
CA ALA A 589 -23.83 -2.28 -1.57
C ALA A 589 -23.37 -0.81 -1.53
N ASN A 590 -22.81 -0.30 -2.62
CA ASN A 590 -22.34 1.08 -2.72
C ASN A 590 -23.48 2.11 -2.60
N ALA A 591 -24.70 1.74 -2.97
CA ALA A 591 -25.88 2.59 -2.81
C ALA A 591 -26.39 2.71 -1.36
N ILE A 592 -25.89 1.89 -0.42
CA ILE A 592 -26.22 2.00 1.02
C ILE A 592 -25.25 3.03 1.63
N VAL A 593 -25.79 4.17 2.06
CA VAL A 593 -25.00 5.32 2.49
C VAL A 593 -25.33 5.80 3.92
N ASP A 594 -26.47 5.42 4.45
CA ASP A 594 -27.01 5.83 5.75
C ASP A 594 -26.86 4.77 6.85
N ASP A 595 -26.38 3.57 6.51
CA ASP A 595 -26.17 2.47 7.45
C ASP A 595 -24.88 1.73 7.12
N THR A 596 -23.79 2.07 7.80
CA THR A 596 -22.47 1.47 7.61
C THR A 596 -22.47 -0.04 7.85
N ASP A 597 -23.22 -0.52 8.84
CA ASP A 597 -23.29 -1.97 9.14
C ASP A 597 -23.97 -2.71 7.97
N ALA A 598 -25.10 -2.21 7.49
CA ALA A 598 -25.81 -2.79 6.33
C ALA A 598 -24.95 -2.70 5.05
N ARG A 599 -24.24 -1.59 4.84
CA ARG A 599 -23.30 -1.41 3.75
C ARG A 599 -22.22 -2.48 3.74
N TYR A 600 -21.56 -2.69 4.87
CA TYR A 600 -20.47 -3.67 4.97
C TYR A 600 -20.97 -5.12 4.89
N GLU A 601 -22.16 -5.44 5.42
CA GLU A 601 -22.79 -6.74 5.21
C GLU A 601 -23.11 -6.99 3.71
N ALA A 602 -23.54 -5.97 2.97
CA ALA A 602 -23.81 -6.07 1.55
C ALA A 602 -22.52 -6.27 0.74
N PHE A 603 -21.47 -5.49 1.03
CA PHE A 603 -20.15 -5.69 0.40
C PHE A 603 -19.55 -7.06 0.73
N ALA A 604 -19.70 -7.57 1.96
CA ALA A 604 -19.21 -8.89 2.32
C ALA A 604 -19.87 -10.00 1.49
N LYS A 605 -21.15 -9.86 1.15
CA LYS A 605 -21.83 -10.79 0.21
C LYS A 605 -21.30 -10.68 -1.21
N ALA A 606 -21.01 -9.46 -1.67
CA ALA A 606 -20.42 -9.25 -2.99
C ALA A 606 -19.01 -9.87 -3.07
N GLU A 607 -18.16 -9.63 -2.07
CA GLU A 607 -16.81 -10.20 -2.02
C GLU A 607 -16.85 -11.73 -1.91
N ALA A 608 -17.71 -12.27 -1.04
CA ALA A 608 -17.89 -13.73 -0.95
C ALA A 608 -18.40 -14.34 -2.26
N TYR A 609 -19.26 -13.63 -3.01
CA TYR A 609 -19.68 -14.06 -4.35
C TYR A 609 -18.48 -14.12 -5.30
N MET A 610 -17.64 -13.08 -5.34
CA MET A 610 -16.44 -13.02 -6.18
C MET A 610 -15.50 -14.20 -5.85
N ILE A 611 -15.20 -14.43 -4.57
CA ILE A 611 -14.32 -15.51 -4.12
C ILE A 611 -14.92 -16.88 -4.45
N ASN A 612 -16.20 -17.14 -4.16
CA ASN A 612 -16.86 -18.42 -4.43
C ASN A 612 -16.95 -18.75 -5.92
N ASN A 613 -16.95 -17.76 -6.82
CA ASN A 613 -16.90 -17.93 -8.26
C ASN A 613 -15.46 -17.83 -8.82
N SER A 614 -14.49 -17.57 -7.94
CA SER A 614 -13.07 -17.41 -8.29
C SER A 614 -12.85 -16.41 -9.42
N LEU A 615 -13.53 -15.25 -9.36
CA LEU A 615 -13.36 -14.15 -10.33
C LEU A 615 -11.98 -13.50 -10.14
N ALA A 616 -11.56 -13.32 -8.89
CA ALA A 616 -10.19 -13.17 -8.45
C ALA A 616 -9.96 -14.14 -7.27
N VAL A 617 -8.72 -14.48 -6.97
CA VAL A 617 -8.42 -15.48 -5.93
C VAL A 617 -7.43 -14.92 -4.93
N PRO A 618 -7.82 -14.79 -3.64
CA PRO A 618 -6.89 -14.41 -2.59
C PRO A 618 -5.65 -15.30 -2.54
N CYS A 619 -4.48 -14.70 -2.34
CA CYS A 619 -3.22 -15.41 -2.41
C CYS A 619 -2.42 -15.31 -1.11
N TYR A 620 -1.84 -14.15 -0.80
CA TYR A 620 -1.02 -14.04 0.40
C TYR A 620 -1.01 -12.64 1.00
N TYR A 621 -0.63 -12.57 2.30
CA TYR A 621 -0.15 -11.37 2.99
C TYR A 621 1.37 -11.42 3.11
N ASP A 622 2.03 -10.27 2.96
CA ASP A 622 3.48 -10.19 3.19
C ASP A 622 3.76 -10.04 4.70
N VAL A 623 4.16 -11.15 5.31
CA VAL A 623 4.52 -11.26 6.74
C VAL A 623 5.95 -11.76 6.84
N ARG A 624 6.82 -10.95 7.44
CA ARG A 624 8.25 -11.25 7.50
C ARG A 624 8.78 -11.22 8.93
N TRP A 625 10.02 -11.66 9.09
CA TRP A 625 10.75 -11.61 10.34
C TRP A 625 11.74 -10.46 10.36
N CYS A 626 11.93 -9.86 11.51
CA CYS A 626 12.88 -8.77 11.72
C CYS A 626 13.68 -8.94 13.02
N LEU A 627 14.75 -8.16 13.12
CA LEU A 627 15.41 -7.79 14.37
C LEU A 627 15.06 -6.33 14.63
N THR A 628 14.70 -5.96 15.86
CA THR A 628 14.19 -4.61 16.11
C THR A 628 14.37 -4.13 17.54
N HIS A 629 14.61 -2.83 17.68
CA HIS A 629 14.52 -2.03 18.89
C HIS A 629 13.19 -1.25 18.97
N VAL A 630 12.30 -1.44 17.99
CA VAL A 630 11.06 -0.68 17.84
C VAL A 630 9.86 -1.60 18.07
N ASN A 631 8.92 -1.15 18.92
CA ASN A 631 7.62 -1.79 19.07
C ASN A 631 6.68 -1.31 17.95
N GLU A 632 6.55 -2.11 16.87
CA GLU A 632 5.73 -1.71 15.73
C GLU A 632 4.24 -1.56 16.07
N TYR A 633 3.76 -2.17 17.18
CA TYR A 633 2.37 -2.08 17.62
C TYR A 633 2.00 -0.69 18.17
N THR A 634 3.00 0.18 18.36
CA THR A 634 2.81 1.60 18.72
C THR A 634 2.83 2.54 17.52
N LYS A 635 3.33 2.06 16.35
CA LYS A 635 3.30 2.85 15.11
C LYS A 635 1.85 3.07 14.65
N ILE A 636 1.57 4.21 14.03
CA ILE A 636 0.30 4.45 13.34
C ILE A 636 -0.03 3.23 12.45
N ASN A 637 -1.26 2.76 12.48
CA ASN A 637 -1.67 1.56 11.77
C ASN A 637 -3.01 1.72 11.03
N ALA A 638 -3.12 2.73 10.19
CA ALA A 638 -4.18 2.80 9.19
C ALA A 638 -3.82 1.87 8.02
N MET A 639 -4.72 0.96 7.65
CA MET A 639 -4.49 0.03 6.53
C MET A 639 -4.84 0.66 5.19
N PHE A 640 -4.80 1.99 5.12
CA PHE A 640 -5.01 2.82 3.92
C PHE A 640 -4.18 4.11 4.04
N GLY A 641 -4.04 4.82 2.92
CA GLY A 641 -3.33 6.09 2.87
C GLY A 641 -1.85 6.03 3.27
N PRO A 642 -1.16 7.17 3.39
CA PRO A 642 0.28 7.23 3.67
C PRO A 642 0.65 7.51 5.13
N CYS A 643 -0.32 7.70 6.05
CA CYS A 643 -0.04 8.20 7.41
C CYS A 643 0.80 7.27 8.29
N ASN A 644 0.89 5.97 7.96
CA ASN A 644 1.65 4.97 8.73
C ASN A 644 3.16 5.24 8.82
N LEU A 645 3.65 6.20 8.04
CA LEU A 645 5.09 6.44 7.84
C LEU A 645 5.64 7.58 8.72
N LYS A 646 4.81 8.11 9.64
CA LYS A 646 5.24 9.17 10.57
C LYS A 646 6.02 8.60 11.75
N TYR A 647 7.16 9.22 12.06
CA TYR A 647 8.04 8.84 13.18
C TYR A 647 7.58 9.46 14.51
N VAL A 648 6.31 9.30 14.85
CA VAL A 648 5.72 9.83 16.10
C VAL A 648 5.13 8.72 16.94
N ASN A 649 5.26 8.85 18.27
CA ASN A 649 4.71 7.92 19.27
C ASN A 649 5.25 6.48 19.21
N TRP A 650 6.42 6.27 18.59
CA TRP A 650 7.04 4.96 18.56
C TRP A 650 7.66 4.63 19.91
N GLU A 651 7.24 3.52 20.51
CA GLU A 651 7.93 2.94 21.67
C GLU A 651 9.16 2.18 21.20
N THR A 652 10.29 2.46 21.83
CA THR A 652 11.58 1.88 21.48
C THR A 652 12.35 1.48 22.73
N SER A 653 13.39 0.65 22.57
CA SER A 653 14.28 0.21 23.63
C SER A 653 15.75 0.27 23.21
N GLU A 654 16.64 0.67 24.13
CA GLU A 654 18.10 0.57 23.92
C GLU A 654 18.54 -0.88 23.68
N ASP A 655 17.86 -1.87 24.30
CA ASP A 655 18.06 -3.29 24.04
C ASP A 655 17.11 -3.77 22.94
N ALA A 656 17.57 -4.66 22.07
CA ALA A 656 16.71 -5.29 21.06
C ALA A 656 15.61 -6.11 21.75
N TYR A 657 14.41 -6.06 21.18
CA TYR A 657 13.31 -6.86 21.70
C TYR A 657 13.52 -8.35 21.46
N THR A 658 13.20 -9.14 22.46
CA THR A 658 13.16 -10.59 22.33
C THR A 658 11.86 -11.05 21.65
N THR A 659 11.88 -12.24 21.05
CA THR A 659 10.70 -12.90 20.48
C THR A 659 9.53 -12.92 21.47
N ALA A 660 9.81 -13.28 22.73
CA ALA A 660 8.77 -13.35 23.76
C ALA A 660 8.13 -11.98 24.09
N GLN A 661 8.94 -10.91 24.18
CA GLN A 661 8.44 -9.57 24.40
C GLN A 661 7.57 -9.12 23.23
N TYR A 662 8.02 -9.40 22.02
CA TYR A 662 7.29 -9.01 20.81
C TYR A 662 5.94 -9.74 20.65
N GLU A 663 5.90 -11.03 21.02
CA GLU A 663 4.63 -11.78 21.09
C GLU A 663 3.66 -11.22 22.14
N GLU A 664 4.19 -10.71 23.28
CA GLU A 664 3.34 -10.05 24.29
C GLU A 664 2.80 -8.71 23.75
N PHE A 665 3.57 -7.93 22.98
CA PHE A 665 3.07 -6.73 22.33
C PHE A 665 1.93 -7.06 21.35
N ALA A 666 2.07 -8.10 20.54
CA ALA A 666 1.03 -8.57 19.63
C ALA A 666 -0.25 -8.92 20.39
N LYS A 667 -0.15 -9.73 21.46
CA LYS A 667 -1.29 -10.13 22.29
C LYS A 667 -1.97 -8.94 22.96
N ALA A 668 -1.17 -8.00 23.49
CA ALA A 668 -1.71 -6.80 24.14
C ALA A 668 -2.43 -5.90 23.13
N PHE A 669 -1.88 -5.76 21.93
CA PHE A 669 -2.51 -5.01 20.84
C PHE A 669 -3.85 -5.63 20.40
N ASP A 670 -3.88 -6.94 20.18
CA ASP A 670 -5.09 -7.65 19.78
C ASP A 670 -6.17 -7.57 20.87
N ALA A 671 -5.78 -7.70 22.14
CA ALA A 671 -6.70 -7.58 23.27
C ALA A 671 -7.28 -6.16 23.46
N ALA A 672 -6.51 -5.12 23.12
CA ALA A 672 -6.98 -3.74 23.21
C ALA A 672 -7.85 -3.34 22.00
N LYS A 673 -7.74 -4.04 20.89
CA LYS A 673 -8.53 -3.82 19.66
C LYS A 673 -9.92 -4.47 19.77
N SER A 674 -10.06 -5.56 20.56
CA SER A 674 -11.31 -6.27 20.81
C SER A 674 -12.15 -5.55 21.90
#